data_e1b26e0f9add1d8bba002385ad0a1ecd
#
_entry.id   e1b26e0f9add1d8bba002385ad0a1ecd
#
_cell.length_a   1.000
_cell.length_b   1.000
_cell.length_c   1.000
_cell.angle_alpha   90.00
_cell.angle_beta   90.00
_cell.angle_gamma   90.00
#
_symmetry.space_group_name_H-M   'P 1'
#
loop_
_entity.id
_entity.type
_entity.pdbx_description
1 polymer ?
#
loop_
_entity_poly.entity_id
_entity_poly.type
_entity_poly.pdbx_seq_one_letter_code
_entity_poly.pdbx_strand_id
1 'polypeptide(L)'
;MTLVGFPKSTLAALAVTTLLAGCANTFTSPSGRTVTIERTGYGIAHISAADHEGIAYGVAYAHAQDNVCQTAEHLLTVRGERSQFLGAQNTGELGLGRLPNTQIDLFTRFHMNDAALVTAASSISADARASLRGYVAGYNRYLRDAGANGLPDACRGKPWVRPMTQADLSRTTEMSMIQGGMGALAGAVLAAAPPVAGTKTGTTTVELQQAIAEIARHSFNANPEGGELGSNGWAFGRNATPDGRGLLLGNPHFPWQGTNRFWQMHLTIPGRLDVMGATGGLSPVVSIGFNKDVAWTHTVSTGKRFTLYELKLDPTDPTVYVVDGQPKKMAKTTVVLPADSAPGATPAQHTFYTTDWGPVVSLPRAGLGWTATTAYALRDANTLNTRSLETWMAMGVARNVAELRSAMGNQGIPWINTIAADRDGNAMYADLSVVPDVSADMLKACAPSPRAAALLNAAGLPVLDGSRAACAWNRDSAAASPGLIPPSRMPVIMTTDWVQNSNDSYWLSNPHLATGGCHRHDTTLAHPQCHHGNRRSTGWNRWPARQPHGLGRSSQRDLSQQESCRHAGDGRLGCSVYRQRRRAHAGPDARLPHTHSLGPYERQRREGRTAVPRVLAQGQGPARCLARAFRCGASGRDPIGPRPDYSDNARRRVQGTG
;
A
#
# COMPACT_ATOMS: atom_id res chain seq x y z
N MET A 1 2.10 -53.76 -61.33
CA MET A 1 1.32 -52.55 -60.99
C MET A 1 1.17 -52.47 -59.49
N THR A 2 2.02 -51.74 -58.86
CA THR A 2 2.18 -51.66 -57.39
C THR A 2 1.46 -50.40 -56.89
N LEU A 3 0.43 -50.57 -56.06
CA LEU A 3 -0.27 -49.46 -55.39
C LEU A 3 0.54 -48.98 -54.16
N VAL A 4 0.94 -47.70 -54.21
CA VAL A 4 1.64 -47.02 -53.12
C VAL A 4 0.59 -46.52 -52.12
N GLY A 5 0.66 -47.02 -50.87
CA GLY A 5 -0.20 -46.59 -49.77
C GLY A 5 0.32 -45.27 -49.14
N PHE A 6 -0.54 -44.31 -49.00
CA PHE A 6 -0.30 -43.07 -48.24
C PHE A 6 -0.50 -43.30 -46.72
N PRO A 7 0.32 -42.76 -45.85
CA PRO A 7 0.20 -42.96 -44.41
C PRO A 7 -0.94 -42.12 -43.83
N LYS A 8 -1.79 -42.76 -43.03
CA LYS A 8 -2.97 -42.18 -42.31
C LYS A 8 -2.62 -41.38 -41.06
N SER A 9 -1.42 -40.84 -40.93
CA SER A 9 -0.93 -40.21 -39.70
C SER A 9 -0.91 -38.65 -39.69
N THR A 10 -1.35 -37.99 -40.77
CA THR A 10 -1.27 -36.52 -40.90
C THR A 10 -2.57 -35.76 -40.60
N LEU A 11 -3.69 -36.45 -40.28
CA LEU A 11 -4.97 -35.81 -39.98
C LEU A 11 -5.26 -35.66 -38.46
N ALA A 12 -4.45 -36.27 -37.58
CA ALA A 12 -4.64 -36.17 -36.13
C ALA A 12 -3.94 -34.97 -35.47
N ALA A 13 -2.99 -34.32 -36.15
CA ALA A 13 -2.23 -33.23 -35.59
C ALA A 13 -2.91 -31.84 -35.72
N LEU A 14 -3.91 -31.67 -36.58
CA LEU A 14 -4.62 -30.38 -36.78
C LEU A 14 -5.85 -30.21 -35.86
N ALA A 15 -6.30 -31.23 -35.15
CA ALA A 15 -7.50 -31.17 -34.34
C ALA A 15 -7.24 -30.88 -32.85
N VAL A 16 -5.96 -30.86 -32.42
CA VAL A 16 -5.62 -30.64 -31.00
C VAL A 16 -5.26 -29.17 -30.70
N THR A 17 -4.99 -28.35 -31.71
CA THR A 17 -4.62 -26.94 -31.54
C THR A 17 -5.83 -25.99 -31.36
N THR A 18 -7.07 -26.45 -31.47
CA THR A 18 -8.27 -25.60 -31.37
C THR A 18 -8.99 -25.67 -30.03
N LEU A 19 -8.50 -26.42 -29.05
CA LEU A 19 -9.19 -26.60 -27.74
C LEU A 19 -8.62 -25.76 -26.59
N LEU A 20 -7.68 -24.84 -26.84
CA LEU A 20 -7.14 -23.90 -25.86
C LEU A 20 -7.50 -22.43 -26.16
N ALA A 21 -8.49 -22.18 -27.01
CA ALA A 21 -9.05 -20.84 -27.16
C ALA A 21 -9.85 -20.50 -25.89
N GLY A 22 -9.17 -19.98 -24.89
CA GLY A 22 -9.83 -19.21 -23.83
C GLY A 22 -10.67 -18.12 -24.49
N CYS A 23 -11.89 -17.86 -24.01
CA CYS A 23 -12.78 -16.84 -24.58
C CYS A 23 -12.05 -15.47 -24.54
N ALA A 24 -11.44 -15.07 -25.64
CA ALA A 24 -10.86 -13.75 -25.80
C ALA A 24 -12.00 -12.73 -26.01
N ASN A 25 -12.06 -11.72 -25.15
CA ASN A 25 -12.96 -10.59 -25.35
C ASN A 25 -12.18 -9.44 -26.01
N THR A 26 -12.71 -8.94 -27.13
CA THR A 26 -12.12 -7.83 -27.88
C THR A 26 -12.95 -6.58 -27.70
N PHE A 27 -12.30 -5.46 -27.40
CA PHE A 27 -12.90 -4.16 -27.17
C PHE A 27 -12.20 -3.11 -28.04
N THR A 28 -12.84 -1.94 -28.16
CA THR A 28 -12.23 -0.73 -28.73
C THR A 28 -12.05 0.30 -27.61
N SER A 29 -10.83 0.76 -27.40
CA SER A 29 -10.52 1.84 -26.46
C SER A 29 -11.05 3.19 -26.94
N PRO A 30 -11.06 4.25 -26.11
CA PRO A 30 -11.44 5.59 -26.53
C PRO A 30 -10.60 6.14 -27.69
N SER A 31 -9.33 5.73 -27.79
CA SER A 31 -8.43 6.09 -28.90
C SER A 31 -8.69 5.29 -30.19
N GLY A 32 -9.73 4.44 -30.23
CA GLY A 32 -10.05 3.62 -31.40
C GLY A 32 -9.15 2.38 -31.57
N ARG A 33 -8.34 2.03 -30.57
CA ARG A 33 -7.42 0.88 -30.60
C ARG A 33 -8.07 -0.39 -30.07
N THR A 34 -7.71 -1.51 -30.67
CA THR A 34 -8.14 -2.83 -30.21
C THR A 34 -7.52 -3.18 -28.85
N VAL A 35 -8.32 -3.68 -27.94
CA VAL A 35 -7.94 -4.20 -26.64
C VAL A 35 -8.44 -5.63 -26.52
N THR A 36 -7.56 -6.57 -26.24
CA THR A 36 -7.91 -7.99 -26.04
C THR A 36 -7.71 -8.36 -24.58
N ILE A 37 -8.71 -9.03 -24.00
CA ILE A 37 -8.67 -9.57 -22.66
C ILE A 37 -8.87 -11.08 -22.75
N GLU A 38 -7.87 -11.85 -22.37
CA GLU A 38 -7.92 -13.29 -22.27
C GLU A 38 -7.79 -13.71 -20.80
N ARG A 39 -8.42 -14.81 -20.40
CA ARG A 39 -8.29 -15.34 -19.04
C ARG A 39 -7.78 -16.77 -19.08
N THR A 40 -6.75 -17.04 -18.30
CA THR A 40 -6.24 -18.39 -18.10
C THR A 40 -7.17 -19.24 -17.22
N GLY A 41 -6.86 -20.52 -17.04
CA GLY A 41 -7.67 -21.47 -16.27
C GLY A 41 -7.91 -21.06 -14.80
N TYR A 42 -7.07 -20.20 -14.22
CA TYR A 42 -7.24 -19.62 -12.88
C TYR A 42 -7.84 -18.21 -12.89
N GLY A 43 -8.29 -17.72 -14.04
CA GLY A 43 -8.95 -16.42 -14.16
C GLY A 43 -8.00 -15.23 -14.24
N ILE A 44 -6.68 -15.43 -14.31
CA ILE A 44 -5.71 -14.34 -14.47
C ILE A 44 -5.96 -13.65 -15.80
N ALA A 45 -6.11 -12.32 -15.76
CA ALA A 45 -6.35 -11.51 -16.96
C ALA A 45 -5.04 -11.24 -17.71
N HIS A 46 -4.99 -11.62 -18.98
CA HIS A 46 -3.97 -11.28 -19.96
C HIS A 46 -4.52 -10.19 -20.87
N ILE A 47 -3.93 -9.02 -20.84
CA ILE A 47 -4.44 -7.82 -21.49
C ILE A 47 -3.42 -7.37 -22.54
N SER A 48 -3.86 -7.30 -23.79
CA SER A 48 -3.04 -6.86 -24.90
C SER A 48 -3.67 -5.66 -25.60
N ALA A 49 -2.87 -4.64 -25.88
CA ALA A 49 -3.29 -3.44 -26.62
C ALA A 49 -2.08 -2.81 -27.33
N ALA A 50 -2.35 -1.80 -28.20
CA ALA A 50 -1.29 -1.10 -28.92
C ALA A 50 -0.61 0.02 -28.12
N ASP A 51 -1.23 0.47 -27.01
CA ASP A 51 -0.77 1.62 -26.22
C ASP A 51 -1.20 1.52 -24.75
N HIS A 52 -0.71 2.44 -23.92
CA HIS A 52 -1.00 2.49 -22.48
C HIS A 52 -2.47 2.83 -22.19
N GLU A 53 -3.17 3.56 -23.06
CA GLU A 53 -4.60 3.82 -22.89
C GLU A 53 -5.40 2.54 -23.02
N GLY A 54 -5.12 1.74 -24.06
CA GLY A 54 -5.76 0.44 -24.27
C GLY A 54 -5.46 -0.56 -23.17
N ILE A 55 -4.19 -0.65 -22.70
CA ILE A 55 -3.83 -1.49 -21.55
C ILE A 55 -4.65 -1.11 -20.32
N ALA A 56 -4.65 0.17 -19.95
CA ALA A 56 -5.36 0.63 -18.77
C ALA A 56 -6.89 0.43 -18.88
N TYR A 57 -7.45 0.59 -20.07
CA TYR A 57 -8.84 0.27 -20.36
C TYR A 57 -9.15 -1.22 -20.08
N GLY A 58 -8.32 -2.12 -20.62
CA GLY A 58 -8.47 -3.55 -20.40
C GLY A 58 -8.30 -3.95 -18.94
N VAL A 59 -7.32 -3.36 -18.24
CA VAL A 59 -7.10 -3.58 -16.80
C VAL A 59 -8.35 -3.21 -16.00
N ALA A 60 -8.87 -2.00 -16.20
CA ALA A 60 -10.03 -1.52 -15.45
C ALA A 60 -11.30 -2.33 -15.73
N TYR A 61 -11.51 -2.74 -16.99
CA TYR A 61 -12.62 -3.60 -17.36
C TYR A 61 -12.53 -4.97 -16.69
N ALA A 62 -11.38 -5.65 -16.80
CA ALA A 62 -11.16 -6.96 -16.21
C ALA A 62 -11.17 -6.92 -14.68
N HIS A 63 -10.57 -5.88 -14.07
CA HIS A 63 -10.63 -5.68 -12.63
C HIS A 63 -12.07 -5.46 -12.14
N ALA A 64 -12.88 -4.71 -12.88
CA ALA A 64 -14.27 -4.49 -12.53
C ALA A 64 -15.11 -5.79 -12.64
N GLN A 65 -14.80 -6.70 -13.58
CA GLN A 65 -15.44 -8.02 -13.60
C GLN A 65 -15.27 -8.80 -12.29
N ASP A 66 -14.09 -8.65 -11.65
CA ASP A 66 -13.75 -9.35 -10.43
C ASP A 66 -14.13 -8.58 -9.16
N ASN A 67 -14.11 -7.24 -9.18
CA ASN A 67 -14.07 -6.39 -7.98
C ASN A 67 -14.97 -5.14 -8.05
N VAL A 68 -16.01 -5.10 -8.89
CA VAL A 68 -16.80 -3.87 -9.10
C VAL A 68 -17.40 -3.31 -7.81
N CYS A 69 -17.92 -4.15 -6.91
CA CYS A 69 -18.52 -3.69 -5.65
C CYS A 69 -17.47 -3.05 -4.73
N GLN A 70 -16.30 -3.68 -4.61
CA GLN A 70 -15.18 -3.14 -3.82
C GLN A 70 -14.65 -1.84 -4.43
N THR A 71 -14.53 -1.77 -5.76
CA THR A 71 -14.14 -0.55 -6.47
C THR A 71 -15.13 0.58 -6.20
N ALA A 72 -16.43 0.32 -6.35
CA ALA A 72 -17.46 1.31 -6.12
C ALA A 72 -17.50 1.79 -4.66
N GLU A 73 -17.27 0.89 -3.68
CA GLU A 73 -17.14 1.27 -2.27
C GLU A 73 -15.89 2.13 -2.02
N HIS A 74 -14.76 1.79 -2.65
CA HIS A 74 -13.55 2.62 -2.56
C HIS A 74 -13.77 4.03 -3.13
N LEU A 75 -14.56 4.15 -4.21
CA LEU A 75 -14.94 5.46 -4.75
C LEU A 75 -15.74 6.30 -3.74
N LEU A 76 -16.57 5.69 -2.88
CA LEU A 76 -17.20 6.41 -1.77
C LEU A 76 -16.17 6.96 -0.79
N THR A 77 -15.12 6.18 -0.48
CA THR A 77 -14.03 6.63 0.41
C THR A 77 -13.36 7.87 -0.16
N VAL A 78 -12.90 7.82 -1.41
CA VAL A 78 -12.14 8.94 -1.99
C VAL A 78 -13.01 10.14 -2.38
N ARG A 79 -14.33 9.99 -2.42
CA ARG A 79 -15.31 11.08 -2.60
C ARG A 79 -15.76 11.69 -1.27
N GLY A 80 -15.48 11.03 -0.13
CA GLY A 80 -15.99 11.43 1.19
C GLY A 80 -17.51 11.31 1.26
N GLU A 81 -18.06 10.16 0.88
CA GLU A 81 -19.50 9.88 0.78
C GLU A 81 -19.93 8.60 1.50
N ARG A 82 -19.04 7.97 2.27
CA ARG A 82 -19.31 6.70 2.95
C ARG A 82 -20.45 6.79 3.94
N SER A 83 -20.47 7.86 4.77
CA SER A 83 -21.50 8.06 5.80
C SER A 83 -22.90 8.10 5.21
N GLN A 84 -23.06 8.70 4.04
CA GLN A 84 -24.34 8.84 3.35
C GLN A 84 -24.92 7.49 2.90
N PHE A 85 -24.07 6.52 2.48
CA PHE A 85 -24.52 5.27 1.86
C PHE A 85 -24.31 4.04 2.73
N LEU A 86 -23.32 4.06 3.62
CA LEU A 86 -22.89 2.91 4.40
C LEU A 86 -23.12 3.09 5.91
N GLY A 87 -23.76 4.19 6.32
CA GLY A 87 -24.04 4.51 7.72
C GLY A 87 -22.92 5.27 8.42
N ALA A 88 -23.28 6.35 9.10
CA ALA A 88 -22.38 7.32 9.71
C ALA A 88 -21.41 6.70 10.73
N GLN A 89 -21.90 5.81 11.59
CA GLN A 89 -21.15 5.20 12.68
C GLN A 89 -20.45 3.88 12.28
N ASN A 90 -20.80 3.30 11.14
CA ASN A 90 -20.10 2.13 10.64
C ASN A 90 -18.65 2.51 10.28
N THR A 91 -17.73 1.55 10.44
CA THR A 91 -16.31 1.77 10.17
C THR A 91 -15.93 1.37 8.75
N GLY A 92 -15.00 2.11 8.17
CA GLY A 92 -14.37 1.82 6.88
C GLY A 92 -12.85 1.85 6.99
N GLU A 93 -12.18 1.43 5.92
CA GLU A 93 -10.72 1.52 5.80
C GLU A 93 -10.31 2.92 5.35
N LEU A 94 -9.28 3.47 6.00
CA LEU A 94 -8.58 4.67 5.57
C LEU A 94 -7.08 4.48 5.82
N GLY A 95 -6.30 4.49 4.77
CA GLY A 95 -4.89 4.14 4.87
C GLY A 95 -4.71 2.71 5.38
N LEU A 96 -3.96 2.55 6.48
CA LEU A 96 -3.74 1.27 7.16
C LEU A 96 -4.65 1.08 8.39
N GLY A 97 -5.56 2.03 8.65
CA GLY A 97 -6.44 2.03 9.81
C GLY A 97 -7.92 1.93 9.44
N ARG A 98 -8.75 1.90 10.48
CA ARG A 98 -10.20 1.94 10.36
C ARG A 98 -10.76 3.09 11.19
N LEU A 99 -11.70 3.84 10.62
CA LEU A 99 -12.36 4.97 11.25
C LEU A 99 -13.88 4.90 11.00
N PRO A 100 -14.72 5.55 11.82
CA PRO A 100 -16.11 5.78 11.49
C PRO A 100 -16.25 6.47 10.12
N ASN A 101 -17.27 6.07 9.34
CA ASN A 101 -17.48 6.61 8.00
C ASN A 101 -17.59 8.14 7.97
N THR A 102 -18.23 8.74 8.98
CA THR A 102 -18.27 10.21 9.12
C THR A 102 -16.88 10.83 9.23
N GLN A 103 -15.97 10.22 9.98
CA GLN A 103 -14.60 10.70 10.14
C GLN A 103 -13.79 10.54 8.84
N ILE A 104 -13.97 9.42 8.13
CA ILE A 104 -13.36 9.21 6.82
C ILE A 104 -13.81 10.31 5.85
N ASP A 105 -15.12 10.59 5.79
CA ASP A 105 -15.66 11.57 4.85
C ASP A 105 -15.16 12.99 5.16
N LEU A 106 -15.13 13.38 6.44
CA LEU A 106 -14.60 14.68 6.87
C LEU A 106 -13.12 14.83 6.50
N PHE A 107 -12.30 13.82 6.82
CA PHE A 107 -10.87 13.85 6.50
C PHE A 107 -10.64 13.89 4.98
N THR A 108 -11.33 13.02 4.22
CA THR A 108 -11.17 12.95 2.78
C THR A 108 -11.55 14.26 2.10
N ARG A 109 -12.69 14.87 2.45
CA ARG A 109 -13.11 16.15 1.88
C ARG A 109 -12.20 17.32 2.28
N PHE A 110 -11.54 17.24 3.43
CA PHE A 110 -10.54 18.21 3.82
C PHE A 110 -9.25 18.04 3.00
N HIS A 111 -8.74 16.80 2.90
CA HIS A 111 -7.44 16.53 2.27
C HIS A 111 -7.47 16.58 0.75
N MET A 112 -8.56 16.08 0.12
CA MET A 112 -8.68 15.96 -1.34
C MET A 112 -9.03 17.29 -2.00
N ASN A 113 -8.02 18.10 -2.25
CA ASN A 113 -8.16 19.35 -3.00
C ASN A 113 -8.06 19.06 -4.51
N ASP A 114 -9.19 19.02 -5.20
CA ASP A 114 -9.26 18.70 -6.63
C ASP A 114 -8.41 19.63 -7.51
N ALA A 115 -8.35 20.91 -7.22
CA ALA A 115 -7.55 21.86 -7.99
C ALA A 115 -6.05 21.54 -7.87
N ALA A 116 -5.58 21.22 -6.65
CA ALA A 116 -4.20 20.81 -6.40
C ALA A 116 -3.88 19.45 -7.08
N LEU A 117 -4.79 18.47 -7.00
CA LEU A 117 -4.63 17.17 -7.64
C LEU A 117 -4.59 17.27 -9.16
N VAL A 118 -5.46 18.10 -9.77
CA VAL A 118 -5.45 18.37 -11.21
C VAL A 118 -4.15 19.04 -11.62
N THR A 119 -3.70 20.04 -10.87
CA THR A 119 -2.42 20.73 -11.13
C THR A 119 -1.25 19.74 -11.04
N ALA A 120 -1.19 18.93 -10.01
CA ALA A 120 -0.14 17.92 -9.85
C ALA A 120 -0.18 16.88 -10.97
N ALA A 121 -1.36 16.40 -11.36
CA ALA A 121 -1.55 15.45 -12.46
C ALA A 121 -1.21 16.05 -13.84
N SER A 122 -1.17 17.36 -14.00
CA SER A 122 -0.80 17.99 -15.29
C SER A 122 0.68 17.79 -15.64
N SER A 123 1.54 17.55 -14.64
CA SER A 123 2.99 17.36 -14.81
C SER A 123 3.39 15.94 -15.27
N ILE A 124 2.49 14.95 -15.21
CA ILE A 124 2.79 13.58 -15.64
C ILE A 124 2.85 13.45 -17.17
N SER A 125 3.50 12.41 -17.66
CA SER A 125 3.73 12.16 -19.08
C SER A 125 2.42 11.94 -19.87
N ALA A 126 2.50 12.05 -21.18
CA ALA A 126 1.36 11.79 -22.08
C ALA A 126 0.85 10.34 -21.93
N ASP A 127 1.75 9.36 -21.82
CA ASP A 127 1.42 7.94 -21.64
C ASP A 127 0.74 7.70 -20.28
N ALA A 128 1.20 8.33 -19.21
CA ALA A 128 0.56 8.25 -17.90
C ALA A 128 -0.85 8.86 -17.91
N ARG A 129 -1.03 10.05 -18.54
CA ARG A 129 -2.36 10.66 -18.73
C ARG A 129 -3.28 9.77 -19.57
N ALA A 130 -2.74 9.14 -20.62
CA ALA A 130 -3.49 8.20 -21.45
C ALA A 130 -3.95 6.98 -20.64
N SER A 131 -3.07 6.43 -19.78
CA SER A 131 -3.42 5.34 -18.87
C SER A 131 -4.57 5.74 -17.93
N LEU A 132 -4.55 6.94 -17.35
CA LEU A 132 -5.65 7.40 -16.49
C LEU A 132 -6.98 7.48 -17.23
N ARG A 133 -6.98 8.02 -18.47
CA ARG A 133 -8.19 8.07 -19.30
C ARG A 133 -8.70 6.67 -19.66
N GLY A 134 -7.80 5.78 -20.06
CA GLY A 134 -8.13 4.40 -20.39
C GLY A 134 -8.77 3.67 -19.22
N TYR A 135 -8.18 3.81 -18.02
CA TYR A 135 -8.68 3.16 -16.81
C TYR A 135 -10.13 3.59 -16.48
N VAL A 136 -10.37 4.90 -16.47
CA VAL A 136 -11.73 5.45 -16.26
C VAL A 136 -12.72 4.92 -17.29
N ALA A 137 -12.32 4.92 -18.56
CA ALA A 137 -13.17 4.47 -19.66
C ALA A 137 -13.50 2.96 -19.57
N GLY A 138 -12.52 2.13 -19.18
CA GLY A 138 -12.68 0.68 -19.03
C GLY A 138 -13.64 0.32 -17.91
N TYR A 139 -13.50 0.92 -16.73
CA TYR A 139 -14.44 0.75 -15.62
C TYR A 139 -15.86 1.17 -16.01
N ASN A 140 -16.00 2.34 -16.61
CA ASN A 140 -17.31 2.85 -17.03
C ASN A 140 -17.92 2.02 -18.15
N ARG A 141 -17.11 1.40 -19.00
CA ARG A 141 -17.57 0.45 -20.01
C ARG A 141 -18.14 -0.80 -19.36
N TYR A 142 -17.46 -1.37 -18.37
CA TYR A 142 -17.97 -2.51 -17.64
C TYR A 142 -19.32 -2.23 -16.99
N LEU A 143 -19.49 -1.07 -16.36
CA LEU A 143 -20.79 -0.70 -15.76
C LEU A 143 -21.92 -0.66 -16.79
N ARG A 144 -21.65 -0.13 -18.00
CA ARG A 144 -22.64 -0.11 -19.09
C ARG A 144 -22.97 -1.52 -19.58
N ASP A 145 -21.96 -2.36 -19.77
CA ASP A 145 -22.15 -3.73 -20.29
C ASP A 145 -22.85 -4.63 -19.26
N ALA A 146 -22.55 -4.49 -17.98
CA ALA A 146 -23.22 -5.20 -16.90
C ALA A 146 -24.68 -4.75 -16.71
N GLY A 147 -24.96 -3.48 -16.93
CA GLY A 147 -26.27 -2.87 -16.69
C GLY A 147 -26.74 -3.11 -15.24
N ALA A 148 -28.01 -2.80 -14.97
CA ALA A 148 -28.56 -2.88 -13.63
C ALA A 148 -28.59 -4.31 -13.07
N ASN A 149 -28.77 -5.33 -13.92
CA ASN A 149 -28.97 -6.71 -13.52
C ASN A 149 -27.71 -7.57 -13.55
N GLY A 150 -26.64 -7.12 -14.22
CA GLY A 150 -25.39 -7.88 -14.35
C GLY A 150 -24.40 -7.67 -13.21
N LEU A 151 -24.71 -6.77 -12.29
CA LEU A 151 -23.87 -6.54 -11.12
C LEU A 151 -24.02 -7.66 -10.07
N PRO A 152 -22.96 -7.97 -9.28
CA PRO A 152 -23.04 -8.88 -8.15
C PRO A 152 -24.08 -8.43 -7.10
N ASP A 153 -24.70 -9.38 -6.41
CA ASP A 153 -25.75 -9.13 -5.40
C ASP A 153 -25.32 -8.12 -4.32
N ALA A 154 -24.06 -8.14 -3.94
CA ALA A 154 -23.50 -7.26 -2.92
C ALA A 154 -23.68 -5.75 -3.25
N CYS A 155 -23.72 -5.39 -4.53
CA CYS A 155 -23.84 -4.01 -4.94
C CYS A 155 -24.92 -3.77 -6.03
N ARG A 156 -25.69 -4.78 -6.40
CA ARG A 156 -26.77 -4.65 -7.37
C ARG A 156 -27.84 -3.68 -6.86
N GLY A 157 -28.22 -2.73 -7.72
CA GLY A 157 -29.24 -1.72 -7.39
C GLY A 157 -28.81 -0.69 -6.34
N LYS A 158 -27.55 -0.71 -5.90
CA LYS A 158 -27.06 0.28 -4.95
C LYS A 158 -26.80 1.62 -5.66
N PRO A 159 -27.33 2.74 -5.15
CA PRO A 159 -27.22 4.07 -5.80
C PRO A 159 -25.79 4.61 -5.82
N TRP A 160 -24.89 4.03 -5.02
CA TRP A 160 -23.48 4.42 -4.96
C TRP A 160 -22.61 3.72 -6.01
N VAL A 161 -23.13 2.73 -6.75
CA VAL A 161 -22.41 2.16 -7.90
C VAL A 161 -22.59 3.11 -9.08
N ARG A 162 -21.63 4.01 -9.25
CA ARG A 162 -21.67 5.12 -10.20
C ARG A 162 -20.42 5.13 -11.08
N PRO A 163 -20.49 5.76 -12.27
CA PRO A 163 -19.31 5.96 -13.11
C PRO A 163 -18.15 6.61 -12.35
N MET A 164 -16.94 6.18 -12.69
CA MET A 164 -15.68 6.77 -12.23
C MET A 164 -15.34 8.02 -13.05
N THR A 165 -14.71 9.00 -12.40
CA THR A 165 -14.12 10.17 -13.05
C THR A 165 -12.59 10.15 -12.95
N GLN A 166 -11.90 11.01 -13.70
CA GLN A 166 -10.44 11.15 -13.55
C GLN A 166 -10.06 11.71 -12.18
N ALA A 167 -10.90 12.60 -11.61
CA ALA A 167 -10.70 13.10 -10.25
C ALA A 167 -10.73 11.97 -9.21
N ASP A 168 -11.63 11.00 -9.35
CA ASP A 168 -11.68 9.83 -8.45
C ASP A 168 -10.38 9.02 -8.49
N LEU A 169 -9.83 8.81 -9.68
CA LEU A 169 -8.58 8.07 -9.82
C LEU A 169 -7.38 8.85 -9.29
N SER A 170 -7.35 10.17 -9.47
CA SER A 170 -6.34 11.04 -8.86
C SER A 170 -6.42 11.02 -7.33
N ARG A 171 -7.62 11.08 -6.75
CA ARG A 171 -7.84 10.96 -5.31
C ARG A 171 -7.45 9.57 -4.78
N THR A 172 -7.71 8.50 -5.55
CA THR A 172 -7.26 7.13 -5.22
C THR A 172 -5.74 7.06 -5.16
N THR A 173 -5.05 7.66 -6.12
CA THR A 173 -3.59 7.73 -6.13
C THR A 173 -3.08 8.48 -4.90
N GLU A 174 -3.59 9.68 -4.62
CA GLU A 174 -3.21 10.46 -3.44
C GLU A 174 -3.42 9.69 -2.14
N MET A 175 -4.57 9.02 -1.97
CA MET A 175 -4.86 8.20 -0.79
C MET A 175 -3.82 7.09 -0.61
N SER A 176 -3.39 6.45 -1.69
CA SER A 176 -2.36 5.40 -1.66
C SER A 176 -0.97 5.96 -1.30
N MET A 177 -0.66 7.18 -1.76
CA MET A 177 0.63 7.82 -1.47
C MET A 177 0.76 8.19 0.01
N ILE A 178 -0.28 8.81 0.59
CA ILE A 178 -0.26 9.25 2.00
C ILE A 178 -0.52 8.13 3.01
N GLN A 179 -0.78 6.90 2.55
CA GLN A 179 -1.15 5.76 3.41
C GLN A 179 -0.13 5.49 4.52
N GLY A 180 1.17 5.62 4.23
CA GLY A 180 2.25 5.45 5.20
C GLY A 180 2.62 6.72 5.99
N GLY A 181 1.83 7.78 5.91
CA GLY A 181 2.08 9.08 6.53
C GLY A 181 0.80 9.69 7.09
N MET A 182 0.30 10.76 6.47
CA MET A 182 -0.90 11.49 6.92
C MET A 182 -2.13 10.59 7.02
N GLY A 183 -2.31 9.63 6.12
CA GLY A 183 -3.42 8.68 6.16
C GLY A 183 -3.44 7.84 7.44
N ALA A 184 -2.26 7.44 7.94
CA ALA A 184 -2.13 6.72 9.21
C ALA A 184 -2.45 7.62 10.43
N LEU A 185 -2.31 8.93 10.30
CA LEU A 185 -2.56 9.93 11.34
C LEU A 185 -3.87 10.72 11.13
N ALA A 186 -4.76 10.26 10.25
CA ALA A 186 -6.03 10.94 9.95
C ALA A 186 -6.87 11.21 11.22
N GLY A 187 -6.89 10.25 12.16
CA GLY A 187 -7.55 10.42 13.45
C GLY A 187 -6.95 11.57 14.29
N ALA A 188 -5.64 11.79 14.21
CA ALA A 188 -4.97 12.91 14.89
C ALA A 188 -5.27 14.26 14.23
N VAL A 189 -5.43 14.30 12.92
CA VAL A 189 -5.89 15.51 12.18
C VAL A 189 -7.33 15.86 12.60
N LEU A 190 -8.20 14.86 12.69
CA LEU A 190 -9.59 15.00 13.10
C LEU A 190 -9.75 15.37 14.59
N ALA A 191 -8.80 14.98 15.44
CA ALA A 191 -8.83 15.31 16.87
C ALA A 191 -8.32 16.72 17.16
N ALA A 192 -7.78 17.44 16.17
CA ALA A 192 -7.23 18.77 16.37
C ALA A 192 -8.33 19.84 16.52
N ALA A 193 -8.41 20.43 17.71
CA ALA A 193 -9.28 21.55 18.00
C ALA A 193 -8.59 22.50 18.98
N PRO A 194 -8.83 23.82 18.88
CA PRO A 194 -8.31 24.77 19.85
C PRO A 194 -8.78 24.42 21.27
N PRO A 195 -7.95 24.63 22.29
CA PRO A 195 -8.32 24.32 23.67
C PRO A 195 -9.52 25.16 24.14
N VAL A 196 -10.44 24.51 24.85
CA VAL A 196 -11.52 25.19 25.56
C VAL A 196 -10.98 25.66 26.91
N ALA A 197 -11.26 26.92 27.28
CA ALA A 197 -10.79 27.48 28.54
C ALA A 197 -11.25 26.59 29.72
N GLY A 198 -10.31 26.24 30.62
CA GLY A 198 -10.60 25.43 31.82
C GLY A 198 -10.41 23.90 31.65
N THR A 199 -10.13 23.40 30.45
CA THR A 199 -9.90 21.95 30.25
C THR A 199 -8.47 21.59 30.66
N LYS A 200 -8.29 20.81 31.73
CA LYS A 200 -7.01 20.24 32.13
C LYS A 200 -6.76 18.94 31.34
N THR A 201 -5.80 18.95 30.45
CA THR A 201 -5.31 17.74 29.76
C THR A 201 -4.14 17.15 30.55
N GLY A 202 -4.42 16.33 31.54
CA GLY A 202 -3.40 15.54 32.24
C GLY A 202 -3.39 14.12 31.67
N THR A 203 -2.25 13.67 31.17
CA THR A 203 -2.05 12.27 30.72
C THR A 203 -1.17 11.55 31.74
N THR A 204 -1.60 10.39 32.20
CA THR A 204 -0.78 9.54 33.10
C THR A 204 0.39 8.91 32.34
N THR A 205 1.44 8.52 33.06
CA THR A 205 2.61 7.85 32.44
C THR A 205 2.22 6.54 31.73
N VAL A 206 1.25 5.80 32.26
CA VAL A 206 0.75 4.55 31.66
C VAL A 206 -0.01 4.84 30.36
N GLU A 207 -0.90 5.83 30.35
CA GLU A 207 -1.62 6.24 29.14
C GLU A 207 -0.65 6.74 28.06
N LEU A 208 0.39 7.47 28.45
CA LEU A 208 1.44 7.91 27.54
C LEU A 208 2.18 6.74 26.90
N GLN A 209 2.59 5.74 27.69
CA GLN A 209 3.27 4.54 27.17
C GLN A 209 2.37 3.72 26.24
N GLN A 210 1.09 3.56 26.58
CA GLN A 210 0.12 2.88 25.74
C GLN A 210 -0.11 3.62 24.41
N ALA A 211 -0.27 4.94 24.44
CA ALA A 211 -0.44 5.76 23.25
C ALA A 211 0.81 5.74 22.35
N ILE A 212 2.01 5.79 22.93
CA ILE A 212 3.26 5.65 22.21
C ILE A 212 3.34 4.30 21.50
N ALA A 213 2.99 3.21 22.21
CA ALA A 213 2.95 1.86 21.64
C ALA A 213 1.89 1.72 20.53
N GLU A 214 0.75 2.39 20.69
CA GLU A 214 -0.30 2.46 19.68
C GLU A 214 0.15 3.20 18.44
N ILE A 215 0.75 4.39 18.56
CA ILE A 215 1.33 5.15 17.45
C ILE A 215 2.40 4.33 16.75
N ALA A 216 3.30 3.69 17.48
CA ALA A 216 4.35 2.84 16.92
C ALA A 216 3.76 1.66 16.13
N ARG A 217 2.66 1.06 16.61
CA ARG A 217 1.93 0.01 15.89
C ARG A 217 1.23 0.53 14.64
N HIS A 218 0.54 1.66 14.72
CA HIS A 218 -0.19 2.25 13.59
C HIS A 218 0.74 2.85 12.53
N SER A 219 1.94 3.26 12.92
CA SER A 219 2.89 3.85 11.96
C SER A 219 3.36 2.88 10.89
N PHE A 220 3.33 1.54 11.14
CA PHE A 220 3.85 0.56 10.19
C PHE A 220 3.28 -0.88 10.28
N ASN A 221 2.54 -1.30 11.31
CA ASN A 221 2.32 -2.73 11.54
C ASN A 221 0.94 -3.17 11.99
N ALA A 222 -0.10 -2.36 11.99
CA ALA A 222 -1.31 -2.84 12.62
C ALA A 222 -2.57 -2.63 11.80
N ASN A 223 -3.07 -3.71 11.24
CA ASN A 223 -4.50 -3.96 11.20
C ASN A 223 -4.82 -4.89 12.39
N PRO A 224 -5.38 -4.42 13.52
CA PRO A 224 -5.64 -5.25 14.71
C PRO A 224 -6.61 -6.41 14.44
N GLU A 225 -7.44 -6.31 13.39
CA GLU A 225 -8.42 -7.31 12.99
C GLU A 225 -7.98 -8.17 11.79
N GLY A 226 -6.91 -7.77 11.07
CA GLY A 226 -6.51 -8.38 9.80
C GLY A 226 -5.11 -8.99 9.73
N GLY A 227 -4.39 -9.07 10.84
CA GLY A 227 -3.00 -9.55 10.87
C GLY A 227 -1.98 -8.44 10.63
N GLU A 228 -0.71 -8.72 10.89
CA GLU A 228 0.39 -7.80 10.69
C GLU A 228 0.65 -7.59 9.20
N LEU A 229 0.59 -6.34 8.74
CA LEU A 229 1.05 -5.98 7.40
C LEU A 229 2.58 -6.00 7.38
N GLY A 230 3.11 -6.63 6.36
CA GLY A 230 4.55 -6.71 6.16
C GLY A 230 4.87 -7.34 4.83
N SER A 231 6.11 -7.69 4.63
CA SER A 231 6.54 -8.44 3.45
C SER A 231 7.93 -8.99 3.66
N ASN A 232 8.24 -10.08 2.96
CA ASN A 232 9.58 -10.61 2.87
C ASN A 232 10.03 -10.62 1.40
N GLY A 233 11.27 -10.29 1.15
CA GLY A 233 11.88 -10.36 -0.18
C GLY A 233 13.32 -10.82 -0.12
N TRP A 234 13.70 -11.76 -1.00
CA TRP A 234 15.09 -12.18 -1.23
C TRP A 234 15.40 -12.10 -2.71
N ALA A 235 16.53 -11.51 -3.05
CA ALA A 235 17.08 -11.57 -4.38
C ALA A 235 18.46 -12.21 -4.33
N PHE A 236 18.67 -13.23 -5.15
CA PHE A 236 19.91 -13.98 -5.27
C PHE A 236 20.55 -13.66 -6.61
N GLY A 237 21.82 -13.28 -6.59
CA GLY A 237 22.63 -13.06 -7.77
C GLY A 237 23.36 -14.33 -8.25
N ARG A 238 24.18 -14.20 -9.29
CA ARG A 238 24.84 -15.33 -9.94
C ARG A 238 25.77 -16.15 -9.05
N ASN A 239 26.32 -15.54 -7.99
CA ASN A 239 27.18 -16.26 -7.03
C ASN A 239 26.38 -17.17 -6.09
N ALA A 240 25.07 -16.95 -5.98
CA ALA A 240 24.18 -17.66 -5.07
C ALA A 240 23.21 -18.61 -5.78
N THR A 241 23.29 -18.72 -7.12
CA THR A 241 22.41 -19.56 -7.95
C THR A 241 23.23 -20.57 -8.77
N PRO A 242 22.75 -21.80 -8.97
CA PRO A 242 23.49 -22.83 -9.70
C PRO A 242 23.70 -22.53 -11.20
N ASP A 243 22.73 -21.81 -11.79
CA ASP A 243 22.73 -21.50 -13.24
C ASP A 243 23.31 -20.10 -13.55
N GLY A 244 23.81 -19.39 -12.56
CA GLY A 244 24.38 -18.05 -12.71
C GLY A 244 23.37 -16.96 -13.06
N ARG A 245 22.06 -17.23 -12.96
CA ARG A 245 20.98 -16.25 -13.18
C ARG A 245 20.47 -15.69 -11.87
N GLY A 246 19.82 -14.54 -11.93
CA GLY A 246 19.14 -14.01 -10.76
C GLY A 246 17.88 -14.79 -10.41
N LEU A 247 17.60 -14.90 -9.10
CA LEU A 247 16.38 -15.49 -8.55
C LEU A 247 15.76 -14.53 -7.55
N LEU A 248 14.47 -14.29 -7.67
CA LEU A 248 13.71 -13.46 -6.72
C LEU A 248 12.65 -14.30 -6.00
N LEU A 249 12.60 -14.19 -4.68
CA LEU A 249 11.48 -14.61 -3.87
C LEU A 249 10.79 -13.37 -3.31
N GLY A 250 9.55 -13.12 -3.75
CA GLY A 250 8.69 -12.05 -3.26
C GLY A 250 7.53 -12.63 -2.46
N ASN A 251 7.37 -12.21 -1.22
CA ASN A 251 6.33 -12.67 -0.31
C ASN A 251 5.68 -11.49 0.41
N PRO A 252 4.75 -10.75 -0.24
CA PRO A 252 4.02 -9.67 0.40
C PRO A 252 2.97 -10.23 1.37
N HIS A 253 2.94 -9.72 2.60
CA HIS A 253 1.93 -10.02 3.61
C HIS A 253 0.88 -8.89 3.60
N PHE A 254 0.01 -8.92 2.60
CA PHE A 254 -1.04 -7.94 2.43
C PHE A 254 -2.42 -8.60 2.60
N PRO A 255 -3.48 -7.82 2.92
CA PRO A 255 -4.80 -8.36 3.18
C PRO A 255 -5.37 -9.12 1.99
N TRP A 256 -6.11 -10.19 2.26
CA TRP A 256 -6.86 -10.92 1.24
C TRP A 256 -8.21 -10.28 0.94
N GLN A 257 -8.58 -9.28 1.70
CA GLN A 257 -9.81 -8.51 1.55
C GLN A 257 -9.50 -7.01 1.61
N GLY A 258 -10.46 -6.18 1.20
CA GLY A 258 -10.35 -4.74 1.24
C GLY A 258 -9.53 -4.15 0.10
N THR A 259 -9.25 -2.85 0.20
CA THR A 259 -8.65 -2.05 -0.88
C THR A 259 -7.17 -2.38 -1.12
N ASN A 260 -6.49 -2.96 -0.14
CA ASN A 260 -5.08 -3.36 -0.23
C ASN A 260 -4.89 -4.79 -0.76
N ARG A 261 -5.96 -5.49 -1.16
CA ARG A 261 -5.85 -6.82 -1.77
C ARG A 261 -5.17 -6.73 -3.13
N PHE A 262 -4.18 -7.61 -3.37
CA PHE A 262 -3.54 -7.72 -4.68
C PHE A 262 -4.45 -8.35 -5.73
N TRP A 263 -4.33 -7.85 -6.96
CA TRP A 263 -4.96 -8.40 -8.15
C TRP A 263 -3.90 -8.70 -9.20
N GLN A 264 -3.87 -9.93 -9.71
CA GLN A 264 -2.84 -10.40 -10.65
C GLN A 264 -3.26 -10.17 -12.09
N MET A 265 -2.30 -9.78 -12.94
CA MET A 265 -2.50 -9.48 -14.35
C MET A 265 -1.22 -9.67 -15.17
N HIS A 266 -1.39 -9.86 -16.48
CA HIS A 266 -0.34 -9.82 -17.48
C HIS A 266 -0.67 -8.74 -18.52
N LEU A 267 0.28 -7.87 -18.83
CA LEU A 267 0.12 -6.70 -19.69
C LEU A 267 1.07 -6.76 -20.87
N THR A 268 0.55 -6.63 -22.09
CA THR A 268 1.34 -6.70 -23.33
C THR A 268 1.05 -5.53 -24.25
N ILE A 269 2.06 -4.71 -24.55
CA ILE A 269 2.10 -3.80 -25.70
C ILE A 269 3.16 -4.35 -26.63
N PRO A 270 2.82 -4.89 -27.81
CA PRO A 270 3.78 -5.54 -28.71
C PRO A 270 5.03 -4.69 -28.97
N GLY A 271 6.20 -5.27 -28.69
CA GLY A 271 7.49 -4.61 -28.85
C GLY A 271 7.85 -3.55 -27.80
N ARG A 272 6.95 -3.23 -26.82
CA ARG A 272 7.18 -2.19 -25.81
C ARG A 272 7.03 -2.66 -24.38
N LEU A 273 6.03 -3.46 -24.09
CA LEU A 273 5.72 -3.93 -22.73
C LEU A 273 5.32 -5.39 -22.78
N ASP A 274 5.89 -6.18 -21.88
CA ASP A 274 5.50 -7.56 -21.63
C ASP A 274 5.83 -7.86 -20.16
N VAL A 275 4.84 -7.65 -19.27
CA VAL A 275 5.05 -7.68 -17.82
C VAL A 275 3.91 -8.41 -17.14
N MET A 276 4.25 -9.32 -16.23
CA MET A 276 3.29 -10.06 -15.42
C MET A 276 3.55 -9.82 -13.93
N GLY A 277 2.48 -9.77 -13.16
CA GLY A 277 2.58 -9.61 -11.71
C GLY A 277 1.27 -9.19 -11.09
N ALA A 278 1.35 -8.43 -10.00
CA ALA A 278 0.18 -7.99 -9.25
C ALA A 278 0.26 -6.49 -8.92
N THR A 279 -0.90 -5.92 -8.69
CA THR A 279 -1.05 -4.55 -8.18
C THR A 279 -1.99 -4.52 -6.99
N GLY A 280 -1.76 -3.61 -6.05
CA GLY A 280 -2.71 -3.26 -5.00
C GLY A 280 -3.52 -2.03 -5.40
N GLY A 281 -4.78 -1.97 -4.96
CA GLY A 281 -5.66 -0.84 -5.25
C GLY A 281 -6.09 -0.73 -6.72
N LEU A 282 -6.50 0.48 -7.11
CA LEU A 282 -6.96 0.78 -8.47
C LEU A 282 -5.80 1.36 -9.30
N SER A 283 -5.00 0.51 -9.91
CA SER A 283 -3.82 0.91 -10.66
C SER A 283 -3.70 0.16 -11.99
N PRO A 284 -3.37 0.85 -13.10
CA PRO A 284 -3.20 0.23 -14.43
C PRO A 284 -1.82 -0.40 -14.64
N VAL A 285 -0.97 -0.52 -13.62
CA VAL A 285 0.41 -1.00 -13.74
C VAL A 285 0.69 -2.14 -12.79
N VAL A 286 1.67 -2.97 -13.13
CA VAL A 286 2.20 -4.03 -12.25
C VAL A 286 3.11 -3.39 -11.20
N SER A 287 2.73 -3.49 -9.92
CA SER A 287 3.54 -2.97 -8.81
C SER A 287 4.61 -3.96 -8.36
N ILE A 288 4.27 -5.24 -8.28
CA ILE A 288 5.17 -6.34 -7.94
C ILE A 288 5.10 -7.35 -9.09
N GLY A 289 6.22 -7.71 -9.70
CA GLY A 289 6.18 -8.61 -10.83
C GLY A 289 7.50 -8.83 -11.53
N PHE A 290 7.41 -9.24 -12.78
CA PHE A 290 8.54 -9.54 -13.60
C PHE A 290 8.23 -9.36 -15.10
N ASN A 291 9.26 -9.12 -15.86
CA ASN A 291 9.29 -9.28 -17.30
C ASN A 291 10.35 -10.35 -17.69
N LYS A 292 10.67 -10.48 -18.96
CA LYS A 292 11.65 -11.48 -19.42
C LYS A 292 13.10 -11.26 -18.91
N ASP A 293 13.41 -10.08 -18.38
CA ASP A 293 14.77 -9.65 -18.06
C ASP A 293 14.98 -9.40 -16.55
N VAL A 294 13.99 -8.90 -15.83
CA VAL A 294 14.11 -8.51 -14.43
C VAL A 294 12.82 -8.82 -13.65
N ALA A 295 12.99 -9.21 -12.39
CA ALA A 295 11.90 -9.40 -11.43
C ALA A 295 12.10 -8.49 -10.23
N TRP A 296 10.99 -7.97 -9.65
CA TRP A 296 11.02 -7.11 -8.46
C TRP A 296 9.86 -7.37 -7.53
N THR A 297 10.11 -7.15 -6.25
CA THR A 297 9.10 -7.13 -5.19
C THR A 297 9.32 -5.93 -4.28
N HIS A 298 8.32 -5.64 -3.45
CA HIS A 298 8.38 -4.57 -2.48
C HIS A 298 8.20 -5.10 -1.06
N THR A 299 8.82 -4.42 -0.10
CA THR A 299 8.58 -4.60 1.33
C THR A 299 8.30 -3.24 1.96
N VAL A 300 7.56 -3.19 3.07
CA VAL A 300 7.35 -1.93 3.80
C VAL A 300 8.68 -1.42 4.35
N SER A 301 9.01 -0.17 4.07
CA SER A 301 10.24 0.48 4.51
C SER A 301 10.09 1.08 5.92
N THR A 302 11.19 1.10 6.69
CA THR A 302 11.26 1.78 8.01
C THR A 302 11.48 3.29 7.92
N GLY A 303 11.76 3.83 6.74
CA GLY A 303 11.96 5.26 6.51
C GLY A 303 10.75 6.07 6.97
N LYS A 304 10.98 7.27 7.51
CA LYS A 304 9.90 8.16 7.95
C LYS A 304 9.42 9.00 6.78
N ARG A 305 8.12 9.08 6.60
CA ARG A 305 7.48 9.76 5.45
C ARG A 305 6.98 11.15 5.78
N PHE A 306 7.04 11.50 7.06
CA PHE A 306 6.53 12.77 7.57
C PHE A 306 7.35 13.24 8.77
N THR A 307 7.19 14.51 9.10
CA THR A 307 7.61 15.08 10.38
C THR A 307 6.45 15.81 11.04
N LEU A 308 6.46 15.83 12.36
CA LEU A 308 5.67 16.79 13.11
C LEU A 308 6.50 18.06 13.35
N TYR A 309 5.79 19.17 13.54
CA TYR A 309 6.37 20.46 13.96
C TYR A 309 5.68 20.90 15.24
N GLU A 310 6.46 21.11 16.30
CA GLU A 310 5.97 21.72 17.53
C GLU A 310 5.85 23.22 17.33
N LEU A 311 4.62 23.73 17.41
CA LEU A 311 4.30 25.14 17.20
C LEU A 311 4.32 25.90 18.54
N LYS A 312 4.94 27.06 18.57
CA LYS A 312 4.78 28.03 19.63
C LYS A 312 3.58 28.91 19.31
N LEU A 313 2.60 28.98 20.21
CA LEU A 313 1.35 29.73 20.00
C LEU A 313 1.35 31.05 20.73
N ASP A 314 0.55 32.00 20.26
CA ASP A 314 0.20 33.21 20.98
C ASP A 314 -0.70 32.84 22.16
N PRO A 315 -0.35 33.18 23.41
CA PRO A 315 -1.15 32.82 24.58
C PRO A 315 -2.56 33.41 24.60
N THR A 316 -2.77 34.52 23.85
CA THR A 316 -4.07 35.22 23.78
C THR A 316 -4.97 34.66 22.67
N ASP A 317 -4.38 34.01 21.67
CA ASP A 317 -5.10 33.36 20.57
C ASP A 317 -4.41 32.06 20.16
N PRO A 318 -4.82 30.90 20.64
CA PRO A 318 -4.18 29.63 20.33
C PRO A 318 -4.31 29.20 18.87
N THR A 319 -4.95 29.97 18.00
CA THR A 319 -4.98 29.78 16.55
C THR A 319 -3.97 30.67 15.80
N VAL A 320 -3.11 31.37 16.54
CA VAL A 320 -1.96 32.10 16.01
C VAL A 320 -0.68 31.41 16.44
N TYR A 321 0.19 31.03 15.48
CA TYR A 321 1.50 30.44 15.73
C TYR A 321 2.61 31.43 15.36
N VAL A 322 3.77 31.26 15.97
CA VAL A 322 4.91 32.19 15.80
C VAL A 322 6.02 31.47 15.02
N VAL A 323 6.53 32.11 13.98
CA VAL A 323 7.72 31.67 13.22
C VAL A 323 8.71 32.84 13.17
N ASP A 324 9.94 32.60 13.62
CA ASP A 324 11.02 33.63 13.71
C ASP A 324 10.55 34.93 14.38
N GLY A 325 9.76 34.79 15.44
CA GLY A 325 9.19 35.92 16.18
C GLY A 325 7.98 36.60 15.53
N GLN A 326 7.57 36.16 14.33
CA GLN A 326 6.42 36.74 13.62
C GLN A 326 5.15 35.89 13.83
N PRO A 327 4.05 36.50 14.27
CA PRO A 327 2.78 35.82 14.43
C PRO A 327 2.15 35.51 13.06
N LYS A 328 1.62 34.30 12.92
CA LYS A 328 0.91 33.81 11.73
C LYS A 328 -0.42 33.18 12.14
N LYS A 329 -1.50 33.61 11.49
CA LYS A 329 -2.82 33.00 11.71
C LYS A 329 -2.93 31.66 10.99
N MET A 330 -3.43 30.63 11.67
CA MET A 330 -3.78 29.35 11.05
C MET A 330 -4.92 29.54 10.05
N ALA A 331 -4.81 28.93 8.88
CA ALA A 331 -5.92 28.84 7.95
C ALA A 331 -7.00 27.90 8.51
N LYS A 332 -8.27 28.23 8.31
CA LYS A 332 -9.42 27.45 8.77
C LYS A 332 -10.18 26.91 7.56
N THR A 333 -10.49 25.61 7.58
CA THR A 333 -11.33 24.97 6.57
C THR A 333 -12.43 24.20 7.31
N THR A 334 -13.68 24.64 7.18
CA THR A 334 -14.81 23.91 7.74
C THR A 334 -15.42 23.01 6.66
N VAL A 335 -15.38 21.71 6.91
CA VAL A 335 -16.05 20.70 6.08
C VAL A 335 -17.40 20.39 6.71
N VAL A 336 -18.45 20.49 5.90
CA VAL A 336 -19.82 20.13 6.27
C VAL A 336 -20.24 18.96 5.38
N LEU A 337 -20.66 17.86 5.99
CA LEU A 337 -21.22 16.72 5.25
C LEU A 337 -22.72 16.99 4.97
N PRO A 338 -23.26 16.41 3.89
CA PRO A 338 -24.71 16.42 3.70
C PRO A 338 -25.42 15.86 4.93
N ALA A 339 -26.56 16.44 5.29
CA ALA A 339 -27.39 15.90 6.36
C ALA A 339 -27.80 14.45 6.00
N ASP A 340 -27.85 13.58 7.01
CA ASP A 340 -28.47 12.26 6.84
C ASP A 340 -29.91 12.45 6.39
N SER A 341 -30.43 11.48 5.62
CA SER A 341 -31.79 11.51 5.06
C SER A 341 -32.91 11.52 6.14
N ALA A 342 -32.55 11.47 7.41
CA ALA A 342 -33.48 11.54 8.52
C ALA A 342 -33.98 12.98 8.70
N PRO A 343 -35.31 13.23 8.79
CA PRO A 343 -35.88 14.56 9.04
C PRO A 343 -35.29 15.16 10.32
N GLY A 344 -34.76 16.38 10.23
CA GLY A 344 -34.18 17.10 11.39
C GLY A 344 -32.75 16.71 11.77
N ALA A 345 -32.05 15.86 11.02
CA ALA A 345 -30.65 15.54 11.26
C ALA A 345 -29.74 16.77 11.06
N THR A 346 -28.91 17.08 12.06
CA THR A 346 -27.89 18.11 11.92
C THR A 346 -26.72 17.58 11.07
N PRO A 347 -26.30 18.32 10.03
CA PRO A 347 -25.13 17.92 9.26
C PRO A 347 -23.88 17.77 10.14
N ALA A 348 -23.15 16.68 9.98
CA ALA A 348 -21.86 16.53 10.63
C ALA A 348 -20.88 17.55 10.03
N GLN A 349 -20.13 18.24 10.88
CA GLN A 349 -19.14 19.21 10.45
C GLN A 349 -17.88 19.15 11.31
N HIS A 350 -16.76 19.56 10.72
CA HIS A 350 -15.49 19.70 11.43
C HIS A 350 -14.69 20.86 10.86
N THR A 351 -14.03 21.63 11.73
CA THR A 351 -13.12 22.71 11.33
C THR A 351 -11.69 22.26 11.48
N PHE A 352 -10.99 22.18 10.37
CA PHE A 352 -9.57 21.88 10.27
C PHE A 352 -8.76 23.18 10.34
N TYR A 353 -7.57 23.05 10.89
CA TYR A 353 -6.61 24.16 10.97
C TYR A 353 -5.32 23.77 10.26
N THR A 354 -4.79 24.66 9.44
CA THR A 354 -3.59 24.43 8.63
C THR A 354 -2.57 25.55 8.83
N THR A 355 -1.30 25.18 8.89
CA THR A 355 -0.14 26.08 9.00
C THR A 355 0.75 25.94 7.77
N ASP A 356 1.83 26.72 7.67
CA ASP A 356 2.87 26.54 6.66
C ASP A 356 3.55 25.15 6.73
N TRP A 357 3.46 24.48 7.89
CA TRP A 357 3.98 23.14 8.13
C TRP A 357 2.99 22.01 7.81
N GLY A 358 1.75 22.35 7.44
CA GLY A 358 0.68 21.41 7.16
C GLY A 358 -0.47 21.47 8.16
N PRO A 359 -1.40 20.50 8.15
CA PRO A 359 -2.53 20.46 9.06
C PRO A 359 -2.10 20.26 10.51
N VAL A 360 -2.84 20.91 11.41
CA VAL A 360 -2.67 20.72 12.86
C VAL A 360 -3.17 19.35 13.26
N VAL A 361 -2.42 18.67 14.14
CA VAL A 361 -2.71 17.36 14.69
C VAL A 361 -2.77 17.40 16.20
N SER A 362 -3.56 16.52 16.81
CA SER A 362 -3.64 16.38 18.26
C SER A 362 -3.58 14.91 18.65
N LEU A 363 -2.59 14.58 19.48
CA LEU A 363 -2.34 13.26 20.05
C LEU A 363 -2.22 13.40 21.58
N PRO A 364 -3.31 13.79 22.29
CA PRO A 364 -3.26 14.15 23.70
C PRO A 364 -2.76 13.01 24.59
N ARG A 365 -3.12 11.76 24.27
CA ARG A 365 -2.61 10.57 24.98
C ARG A 365 -1.10 10.40 24.88
N ALA A 366 -0.50 10.83 23.77
CA ALA A 366 0.97 10.86 23.60
C ALA A 366 1.61 12.15 24.14
N GLY A 367 0.86 13.00 24.82
CA GLY A 367 1.32 14.28 25.34
C GLY A 367 1.50 15.35 24.26
N LEU A 368 0.98 15.15 23.06
CA LEU A 368 0.99 16.09 21.92
C LEU A 368 -0.39 16.68 21.70
N GLY A 369 -1.02 17.15 22.76
CA GLY A 369 -2.31 17.86 22.69
C GLY A 369 -2.15 19.32 22.26
N TRP A 370 -3.20 19.90 21.69
CA TRP A 370 -3.29 21.33 21.45
C TRP A 370 -3.59 22.07 22.78
N THR A 371 -2.69 22.94 23.20
CA THR A 371 -2.80 23.73 24.43
C THR A 371 -2.90 25.23 24.10
N ALA A 372 -2.98 26.11 25.12
CA ALA A 372 -2.98 27.54 24.92
C ALA A 372 -1.66 28.06 24.31
N THR A 373 -0.55 27.34 24.51
CA THR A 373 0.79 27.82 24.11
C THR A 373 1.50 26.91 23.11
N THR A 374 0.97 25.70 22.84
CA THR A 374 1.63 24.70 22.00
C THR A 374 0.60 23.92 21.20
N ALA A 375 0.89 23.68 19.92
CA ALA A 375 0.19 22.74 19.06
C ALA A 375 1.21 21.99 18.18
N TYR A 376 0.73 21.06 17.37
CA TYR A 376 1.59 20.27 16.48
C TYR A 376 1.02 20.28 15.06
N ALA A 377 1.86 20.44 14.05
CA ALA A 377 1.49 20.35 12.65
C ALA A 377 2.18 19.16 11.98
N LEU A 378 1.52 18.55 11.00
CA LEU A 378 2.01 17.39 10.27
C LEU A 378 2.40 17.76 8.84
N ARG A 379 3.64 17.47 8.44
CA ARG A 379 4.09 17.62 7.06
C ARG A 379 4.42 16.25 6.48
N ASP A 380 3.70 15.84 5.43
CA ASP A 380 3.86 14.55 4.74
C ASP A 380 4.60 14.76 3.41
N ALA A 381 5.62 13.96 3.18
CA ALA A 381 6.47 14.02 1.98
C ALA A 381 5.81 13.43 0.73
N ASN A 382 4.77 12.62 0.91
CA ASN A 382 4.03 11.99 -0.19
C ASN A 382 2.80 12.78 -0.64
N THR A 383 2.46 13.88 0.03
CA THR A 383 1.35 14.74 -0.42
C THR A 383 1.60 15.21 -1.86
N LEU A 384 0.62 14.97 -2.74
CA LEU A 384 0.66 15.27 -4.17
C LEU A 384 1.82 14.56 -4.93
N ASN A 385 2.23 13.39 -4.48
CA ASN A 385 3.19 12.56 -5.20
C ASN A 385 2.52 11.85 -6.40
N THR A 386 2.47 12.49 -7.54
CA THR A 386 1.88 11.94 -8.78
C THR A 386 2.83 11.08 -9.61
N ARG A 387 4.10 10.95 -9.21
CA ARG A 387 5.17 10.26 -9.97
C ARG A 387 5.08 8.74 -9.94
N SER A 388 4.28 8.18 -9.03
CA SER A 388 4.21 6.72 -8.80
C SER A 388 3.82 5.93 -10.04
N LEU A 389 2.82 6.38 -10.81
CA LEU A 389 2.37 5.72 -12.04
C LEU A 389 3.52 5.60 -13.05
N GLU A 390 4.26 6.68 -13.30
CA GLU A 390 5.39 6.70 -14.23
C GLU A 390 6.55 5.83 -13.76
N THR A 391 6.79 5.78 -12.44
CA THR A 391 7.81 4.90 -11.86
C THR A 391 7.52 3.45 -12.20
N TRP A 392 6.33 2.94 -11.92
CA TRP A 392 5.99 1.55 -12.21
C TRP A 392 5.84 1.27 -13.71
N MET A 393 5.41 2.23 -14.52
CA MET A 393 5.47 2.10 -15.99
C MET A 393 6.91 1.90 -16.48
N ALA A 394 7.86 2.70 -15.98
CA ALA A 394 9.27 2.58 -16.32
C ALA A 394 9.90 1.30 -15.77
N MET A 395 9.53 0.87 -14.57
CA MET A 395 9.97 -0.41 -14.00
C MET A 395 9.51 -1.59 -14.86
N GLY A 396 8.28 -1.55 -15.38
CA GLY A 396 7.71 -2.62 -16.21
C GLY A 396 8.48 -2.90 -17.51
N VAL A 397 9.24 -1.93 -18.02
CA VAL A 397 10.04 -2.03 -19.25
C VAL A 397 11.56 -2.11 -18.99
N ALA A 398 11.99 -2.09 -17.73
CA ALA A 398 13.39 -2.20 -17.35
C ALA A 398 13.96 -3.57 -17.80
N ARG A 399 15.22 -3.58 -18.24
CA ARG A 399 15.91 -4.78 -18.77
C ARG A 399 16.91 -5.39 -17.78
N ASN A 400 17.22 -4.68 -16.70
CA ASN A 400 18.13 -5.10 -15.65
C ASN A 400 17.92 -4.27 -14.38
N VAL A 401 18.57 -4.63 -13.28
CA VAL A 401 18.44 -3.93 -12.00
C VAL A 401 18.97 -2.50 -12.05
N ALA A 402 19.90 -2.15 -12.94
CA ALA A 402 20.40 -0.78 -13.08
C ALA A 402 19.35 0.13 -13.73
N GLU A 403 18.66 -0.35 -14.76
CA GLU A 403 17.53 0.38 -15.37
C GLU A 403 16.36 0.49 -14.41
N LEU A 404 16.08 -0.56 -13.62
CA LEU A 404 15.07 -0.54 -12.57
C LEU A 404 15.39 0.54 -11.50
N ARG A 405 16.64 0.61 -11.05
CA ARG A 405 17.13 1.67 -10.17
C ARG A 405 16.93 3.05 -10.78
N SER A 406 17.26 3.21 -12.06
CA SER A 406 17.09 4.48 -12.77
C SER A 406 15.61 4.90 -12.82
N ALA A 407 14.69 3.96 -13.08
CA ALA A 407 13.26 4.21 -13.08
C ALA A 407 12.73 4.75 -11.74
N MET A 408 13.29 4.27 -10.62
CA MET A 408 12.94 4.74 -9.28
C MET A 408 13.56 6.10 -8.92
N GLY A 409 14.52 6.57 -9.71
CA GLY A 409 15.20 7.85 -9.48
C GLY A 409 14.29 9.08 -9.52
N ASN A 410 13.09 8.97 -10.09
CA ASN A 410 12.07 10.02 -10.05
C ASN A 410 11.33 10.11 -8.70
N GLN A 411 11.67 9.26 -7.72
CA GLN A 411 11.08 9.23 -6.37
C GLN A 411 9.55 9.12 -6.37
N GLY A 412 9.02 8.26 -7.23
CA GLY A 412 7.59 7.94 -7.26
C GLY A 412 7.19 6.80 -6.31
N ILE A 413 8.14 6.02 -5.79
CA ILE A 413 7.88 4.96 -4.80
C ILE A 413 7.57 5.60 -3.44
N PRO A 414 6.37 5.39 -2.85
CA PRO A 414 5.95 6.23 -1.72
C PRO A 414 6.60 5.85 -0.39
N TRP A 415 6.52 4.57 0.03
CA TRP A 415 6.87 4.14 1.39
C TRP A 415 7.34 2.68 1.48
N ILE A 416 7.89 2.14 0.38
CA ILE A 416 8.32 0.75 0.27
C ILE A 416 9.74 0.62 -0.25
N ASN A 417 10.44 -0.42 0.20
CA ASN A 417 11.70 -0.89 -0.36
C ASN A 417 11.46 -1.62 -1.68
N THR A 418 12.47 -1.75 -2.49
CA THR A 418 12.48 -2.58 -3.69
C THR A 418 13.59 -3.62 -3.62
N ILE A 419 13.25 -4.88 -3.82
CA ILE A 419 14.18 -6.02 -3.92
C ILE A 419 14.02 -6.60 -5.32
N ALA A 420 15.13 -6.77 -6.05
CA ALA A 420 15.07 -7.19 -7.45
C ALA A 420 16.24 -8.09 -7.82
N ALA A 421 16.01 -8.94 -8.85
CA ALA A 421 17.05 -9.73 -9.50
C ALA A 421 16.85 -9.70 -11.01
N ASP A 422 17.94 -9.69 -11.79
CA ASP A 422 17.90 -9.75 -13.24
C ASP A 422 18.45 -11.05 -13.81
N ARG A 423 18.17 -11.30 -15.08
CA ARG A 423 18.60 -12.51 -15.80
C ARG A 423 20.11 -12.65 -15.89
N ASP A 424 20.86 -11.56 -15.72
CA ASP A 424 22.32 -11.54 -15.82
C ASP A 424 22.99 -11.83 -14.46
N GLY A 425 22.18 -12.18 -13.45
CA GLY A 425 22.65 -12.59 -12.13
C GLY A 425 23.05 -11.43 -11.23
N ASN A 426 22.46 -10.27 -11.39
CA ASN A 426 22.59 -9.17 -10.44
C ASN A 426 21.40 -9.16 -9.48
N ALA A 427 21.66 -8.87 -8.21
CA ALA A 427 20.66 -8.66 -7.16
C ALA A 427 20.72 -7.21 -6.67
N MET A 428 19.56 -6.63 -6.32
CA MET A 428 19.46 -5.27 -5.82
C MET A 428 18.51 -5.20 -4.61
N TYR A 429 18.95 -4.47 -3.59
CA TYR A 429 18.07 -3.85 -2.60
C TYR A 429 18.14 -2.33 -2.77
N ALA A 430 17.00 -1.67 -2.72
CA ALA A 430 16.93 -0.21 -2.76
C ALA A 430 15.79 0.30 -1.89
N ASP A 431 16.06 1.31 -1.06
CA ASP A 431 15.03 2.17 -0.46
C ASP A 431 15.06 3.54 -1.15
N LEU A 432 14.69 3.58 -2.43
CA LEU A 432 14.55 4.80 -3.23
C LEU A 432 13.12 5.34 -3.12
N SER A 433 12.60 5.37 -1.92
CA SER A 433 11.26 5.86 -1.60
C SER A 433 11.27 7.34 -1.19
N VAL A 434 10.09 7.90 -0.96
CA VAL A 434 9.93 9.31 -0.59
C VAL A 434 10.22 9.50 0.90
N VAL A 435 11.27 10.25 1.24
CA VAL A 435 11.70 10.52 2.61
C VAL A 435 12.07 12.01 2.75
N PRO A 436 11.60 12.72 3.81
CA PRO A 436 12.01 14.09 4.10
C PRO A 436 13.51 14.21 4.32
N ASP A 437 14.12 15.26 3.78
CA ASP A 437 15.55 15.56 4.00
C ASP A 437 15.76 16.27 5.34
N VAL A 438 15.85 15.44 6.39
CA VAL A 438 16.13 15.87 7.75
C VAL A 438 17.36 15.14 8.26
N SER A 439 18.47 15.86 8.37
CA SER A 439 19.74 15.32 8.86
C SER A 439 19.75 15.17 10.39
N ALA A 440 20.72 14.43 10.91
CA ALA A 440 20.97 14.35 12.35
C ALA A 440 21.31 15.72 12.97
N ASP A 441 22.05 16.53 12.26
CA ASP A 441 22.38 17.87 12.72
C ASP A 441 21.16 18.78 12.76
N MET A 442 20.25 18.65 11.78
CA MET A 442 18.97 19.34 11.81
C MET A 442 18.11 18.86 12.99
N LEU A 443 18.03 17.56 13.27
CA LEU A 443 17.30 17.05 14.43
C LEU A 443 17.82 17.62 15.76
N LYS A 444 19.13 17.85 15.88
CA LYS A 444 19.74 18.50 17.05
C LYS A 444 19.47 20.00 17.07
N ALA A 445 19.73 20.68 15.94
CA ALA A 445 19.58 22.12 15.83
C ALA A 445 18.12 22.58 15.94
N CYS A 446 17.19 21.74 15.50
CA CYS A 446 15.75 21.95 15.49
C CYS A 446 15.02 21.08 16.52
N ALA A 447 15.69 20.77 17.64
CA ALA A 447 15.07 19.99 18.71
C ALA A 447 13.85 20.73 19.27
N PRO A 448 12.68 20.08 19.35
CA PRO A 448 11.50 20.62 20.00
C PRO A 448 11.65 20.54 21.51
N SER A 449 10.56 20.67 22.28
CA SER A 449 10.57 20.40 23.71
C SER A 449 11.11 18.98 24.02
N PRO A 450 11.72 18.75 25.20
CA PRO A 450 12.27 17.44 25.55
C PRO A 450 11.24 16.28 25.47
N ARG A 451 9.98 16.58 25.78
CA ARG A 451 8.87 15.61 25.64
C ARG A 451 8.65 15.20 24.19
N ALA A 452 8.55 16.14 23.29
CA ALA A 452 8.35 15.87 21.86
C ALA A 452 9.57 15.21 21.22
N ALA A 453 10.79 15.62 21.59
CA ALA A 453 12.03 15.00 21.14
C ALA A 453 12.14 13.51 21.53
N ALA A 454 11.64 13.12 22.70
CA ALA A 454 11.67 11.73 23.16
C ALA A 454 10.85 10.79 22.27
N LEU A 455 9.86 11.28 21.52
CA LEU A 455 8.98 10.47 20.68
C LEU A 455 9.68 9.85 19.46
N LEU A 456 10.77 10.47 18.99
CA LEU A 456 11.57 9.87 17.91
C LEU A 456 12.08 8.47 18.34
N ASN A 457 12.62 8.36 19.56
CA ASN A 457 13.15 7.09 20.06
C ASN A 457 12.06 6.14 20.53
N ALA A 458 11.00 6.68 21.14
CA ALA A 458 9.94 5.89 21.75
C ALA A 458 8.93 5.33 20.74
N ALA A 459 8.62 6.09 19.70
CA ALA A 459 7.59 5.76 18.69
C ALA A 459 8.07 5.94 17.24
N GLY A 460 9.33 6.28 17.00
CA GLY A 460 9.83 6.62 15.68
C GLY A 460 9.12 7.84 15.08
N LEU A 461 8.63 8.76 15.90
CA LEU A 461 7.86 9.94 15.49
C LEU A 461 8.77 11.16 15.52
N PRO A 462 9.26 11.67 14.37
CA PRO A 462 10.14 12.81 14.31
C PRO A 462 9.36 14.10 14.53
N VAL A 463 9.80 14.92 15.50
CA VAL A 463 9.24 16.24 15.79
C VAL A 463 10.35 17.28 15.67
N LEU A 464 10.07 18.39 14.99
CA LEU A 464 10.97 19.52 14.80
C LEU A 464 10.39 20.78 15.46
N ASP A 465 11.24 21.77 15.75
CA ASP A 465 10.85 23.09 16.23
C ASP A 465 10.17 23.88 15.10
N GLY A 466 8.87 24.05 15.16
CA GLY A 466 8.06 24.78 14.18
C GLY A 466 8.06 26.30 14.40
N SER A 467 8.74 26.81 15.42
CA SER A 467 8.85 28.25 15.65
C SER A 467 9.98 28.92 14.84
N ARG A 468 10.72 28.14 14.04
CA ARG A 468 11.85 28.65 13.24
C ARG A 468 11.76 28.16 11.79
N ALA A 469 11.80 29.08 10.83
CA ALA A 469 11.79 28.76 9.39
C ALA A 469 13.02 27.94 8.96
N ALA A 470 14.16 28.10 9.63
CA ALA A 470 15.39 27.33 9.41
C ALA A 470 15.19 25.80 9.68
N CYS A 471 14.13 25.41 10.36
CA CYS A 471 13.79 24.01 10.62
C CYS A 471 12.91 23.37 9.53
N ALA A 472 12.68 24.06 8.43
CA ALA A 472 12.12 23.46 7.22
C ALA A 472 13.07 22.38 6.67
N TRP A 473 12.52 21.34 6.05
CA TRP A 473 13.31 20.27 5.41
C TRP A 473 14.36 20.88 4.45
N ASN A 474 15.55 20.29 4.41
CA ASN A 474 16.61 20.69 3.50
C ASN A 474 16.12 20.64 2.05
N ARG A 475 16.68 21.49 1.21
CA ARG A 475 16.36 21.51 -0.22
C ARG A 475 17.60 21.09 -1.01
N ASP A 476 17.45 20.03 -1.80
CA ASP A 476 18.46 19.54 -2.71
C ASP A 476 17.88 19.54 -4.13
N SER A 477 18.57 20.18 -5.07
CA SER A 477 18.10 20.28 -6.47
C SER A 477 18.12 18.94 -7.21
N ALA A 478 18.84 17.94 -6.71
CA ALA A 478 18.88 16.59 -7.26
C ALA A 478 17.68 15.71 -6.79
N ALA A 479 16.87 16.21 -5.83
CA ALA A 479 15.66 15.55 -5.42
C ALA A 479 14.49 15.85 -6.37
N ALA A 480 13.59 14.91 -6.57
CA ALA A 480 12.43 15.07 -7.46
C ALA A 480 11.43 16.13 -6.96
N SER A 481 11.49 16.48 -5.67
CA SER A 481 10.68 17.54 -5.07
C SER A 481 11.45 18.20 -3.94
N PRO A 482 11.29 19.53 -3.73
CA PRO A 482 11.95 20.23 -2.64
C PRO A 482 11.63 19.61 -1.28
N GLY A 483 12.65 19.39 -0.47
CA GLY A 483 12.50 18.83 0.88
C GLY A 483 12.65 17.33 0.97
N LEU A 484 12.91 16.62 -0.14
CA LEU A 484 13.18 15.18 -0.15
C LEU A 484 14.70 14.91 -0.13
N ILE A 485 15.09 13.76 0.44
CA ILE A 485 16.44 13.23 0.28
C ILE A 485 16.63 12.83 -1.18
N PRO A 486 17.68 13.32 -1.90
CA PRO A 486 17.89 12.93 -3.28
C PRO A 486 18.25 11.46 -3.43
N PRO A 487 17.95 10.81 -4.58
CA PRO A 487 18.21 9.39 -4.83
C PRO A 487 19.67 8.97 -4.61
N SER A 488 20.62 9.87 -4.81
CA SER A 488 22.06 9.61 -4.63
C SER A 488 22.47 9.40 -3.16
N ARG A 489 21.66 9.88 -2.21
CA ARG A 489 21.86 9.69 -0.76
C ARG A 489 20.98 8.62 -0.14
N MET A 490 20.13 7.99 -0.94
CA MET A 490 19.25 6.91 -0.46
C MET A 490 19.95 5.55 -0.51
N PRO A 491 19.60 4.60 0.38
CA PRO A 491 20.24 3.30 0.45
C PRO A 491 19.98 2.46 -0.80
N VAL A 492 21.07 2.03 -1.46
CA VAL A 492 21.03 1.10 -2.58
C VAL A 492 22.19 0.13 -2.46
N ILE A 493 21.90 -1.16 -2.55
CA ILE A 493 22.88 -2.24 -2.63
C ILE A 493 22.69 -2.97 -3.95
N MET A 494 23.73 -3.07 -4.74
CA MET A 494 23.78 -3.87 -5.97
C MET A 494 24.92 -4.88 -5.85
N THR A 495 24.64 -6.15 -6.05
CA THR A 495 25.60 -7.24 -5.83
C THR A 495 25.32 -8.42 -6.76
N THR A 496 26.31 -9.31 -6.86
CA THR A 496 26.15 -10.63 -7.51
C THR A 496 25.92 -11.76 -6.50
N ASP A 497 25.90 -11.44 -5.20
CA ASP A 497 25.62 -12.41 -4.12
C ASP A 497 24.12 -12.47 -3.84
N TRP A 498 23.67 -11.94 -2.71
CA TRP A 498 22.25 -11.89 -2.38
C TRP A 498 21.93 -10.67 -1.50
N VAL A 499 20.68 -10.26 -1.56
CA VAL A 499 20.09 -9.23 -0.67
C VAL A 499 18.75 -9.72 -0.16
N GLN A 500 18.32 -9.16 0.99
CA GLN A 500 17.02 -9.48 1.56
C GLN A 500 16.43 -8.28 2.31
N ASN A 501 15.12 -8.31 2.56
CA ASN A 501 14.44 -7.43 3.49
C ASN A 501 13.18 -8.10 4.04
N SER A 502 12.95 -7.92 5.35
CA SER A 502 11.77 -8.37 6.08
C SER A 502 11.20 -7.23 6.93
N ASN A 503 11.08 -6.05 6.33
CA ASN A 503 10.59 -4.79 6.91
C ASN A 503 11.53 -4.15 7.96
N ASP A 504 12.76 -4.61 8.04
CA ASP A 504 13.80 -3.98 8.86
C ASP A 504 14.59 -2.94 8.04
N SER A 505 15.38 -2.14 8.75
CA SER A 505 16.32 -1.21 8.11
C SER A 505 17.35 -1.97 7.28
N TYR A 506 17.79 -1.39 6.16
CA TYR A 506 18.67 -2.04 5.19
C TYR A 506 19.96 -2.63 5.80
N TRP A 507 20.53 -1.94 6.77
CA TRP A 507 21.79 -2.33 7.43
C TRP A 507 21.60 -3.50 8.41
N LEU A 508 20.38 -3.72 8.93
CA LEU A 508 20.04 -4.92 9.71
C LEU A 508 19.83 -6.14 8.81
N SER A 509 19.16 -5.90 7.68
CA SER A 509 18.78 -6.94 6.75
C SER A 509 19.95 -7.45 5.92
N ASN A 510 20.94 -6.59 5.62
CA ASN A 510 22.07 -6.90 4.75
C ASN A 510 23.42 -6.51 5.40
N PRO A 511 23.73 -7.00 6.61
CA PRO A 511 24.89 -6.54 7.36
C PRO A 511 26.23 -6.90 6.71
N HIS A 512 26.27 -7.95 5.86
CA HIS A 512 27.45 -8.39 5.14
C HIS A 512 27.81 -7.47 3.95
N LEU A 513 26.87 -6.65 3.49
CA LEU A 513 27.07 -5.70 2.40
C LEU A 513 27.19 -4.25 2.89
N ALA A 514 26.94 -3.99 4.16
CA ALA A 514 27.13 -2.69 4.76
C ALA A 514 28.65 -2.44 4.92
N THR A 515 29.29 -1.93 3.86
CA THR A 515 30.68 -1.48 3.92
C THR A 515 30.76 -0.21 4.77
N GLY A 516 31.21 -0.38 6.02
CA GLY A 516 31.31 0.70 6.98
C GLY A 516 29.98 0.96 7.68
N GLY A 517 29.91 0.65 8.98
CA GLY A 517 28.75 0.81 9.82
C GLY A 517 28.03 2.14 9.60
N CYS A 518 26.87 2.31 10.19
CA CYS A 518 26.12 3.56 10.12
C CYS A 518 27.11 4.73 10.06
N HIS A 519 27.35 5.24 8.85
CA HIS A 519 28.26 6.36 8.69
C HIS A 519 27.73 7.48 9.56
N ARG A 520 28.59 8.10 10.34
CA ARG A 520 28.24 9.17 11.31
C ARG A 520 27.48 10.35 10.66
N HIS A 521 27.39 10.36 9.33
CA HIS A 521 26.71 11.38 8.54
C HIS A 521 25.32 10.97 8.01
N ASP A 522 24.89 9.70 8.15
CA ASP A 522 23.65 9.17 7.53
C ASP A 522 22.49 9.01 8.52
N THR A 523 22.48 9.75 9.62
CA THR A 523 21.35 9.80 10.54
C THR A 523 20.24 10.65 9.97
N THR A 524 19.68 10.19 8.88
CA THR A 524 18.51 10.77 8.24
C THR A 524 17.25 10.05 8.73
N LEU A 525 16.11 10.65 8.55
CA LEU A 525 14.81 10.00 8.82
C LEU A 525 14.61 8.72 7.99
N ALA A 526 15.42 8.50 6.96
CA ALA A 526 15.45 7.22 6.24
C ALA A 526 15.84 6.04 7.14
N HIS A 527 16.70 6.26 8.15
CA HIS A 527 17.22 5.21 9.02
C HIS A 527 17.40 5.67 10.48
N PRO A 528 16.33 6.02 11.21
CA PRO A 528 16.43 6.61 12.54
C PRO A 528 17.03 5.68 13.60
N GLN A 529 17.16 4.39 13.33
CA GLN A 529 17.65 3.39 14.30
C GLN A 529 19.19 3.25 14.35
N CYS A 530 19.93 3.95 13.50
CA CYS A 530 21.40 3.96 13.53
C CYS A 530 22.00 4.54 14.82
N HIS A 531 21.24 5.31 15.60
CA HIS A 531 21.72 6.01 16.79
C HIS A 531 21.81 5.20 18.08
N HIS A 532 21.14 4.06 18.16
CA HIS A 532 21.08 3.29 19.41
C HIS A 532 21.58 1.87 19.20
N GLY A 533 22.75 1.59 19.79
CA GLY A 533 23.35 0.27 19.91
C GLY A 533 22.51 -0.74 20.70
N ASN A 534 21.21 -0.67 20.70
CA ASN A 534 20.31 -1.62 21.31
C ASN A 534 19.89 -2.69 20.30
N ARG A 535 20.75 -3.72 20.20
CA ARG A 535 20.44 -4.97 19.51
C ARG A 535 19.28 -5.66 20.24
N ARG A 536 18.09 -5.53 19.75
CA ARG A 536 17.07 -6.56 19.92
C ARG A 536 16.81 -7.15 18.55
N SER A 537 17.64 -8.12 18.17
CA SER A 537 17.35 -9.01 17.05
C SER A 537 16.11 -9.82 17.44
N THR A 538 15.01 -9.63 16.72
CA THR A 538 13.96 -10.64 16.64
C THR A 538 14.61 -11.91 16.10
N GLY A 539 14.39 -13.07 16.74
CA GLY A 539 15.17 -14.31 16.63
C GLY A 539 15.18 -15.05 15.30
N TRP A 540 14.99 -14.35 14.14
CA TRP A 540 14.92 -14.95 12.80
C TRP A 540 16.21 -14.89 11.99
N ASN A 541 17.28 -14.23 12.48
CA ASN A 541 18.51 -13.98 11.71
C ASN A 541 19.63 -15.00 11.92
N ARG A 542 19.35 -16.27 12.30
CA ARG A 542 20.37 -17.31 12.37
C ARG A 542 20.03 -18.53 11.52
N TRP A 543 20.37 -18.45 10.23
CA TRP A 543 20.69 -19.65 9.45
C TRP A 543 22.20 -19.78 9.41
N PRO A 544 22.80 -20.88 9.92
CA PRO A 544 24.24 -21.11 9.78
C PRO A 544 24.54 -21.46 8.31
N ALA A 545 25.48 -20.74 7.71
CA ALA A 545 26.10 -21.16 6.46
C ALA A 545 26.70 -22.56 6.65
N ARG A 546 26.07 -23.58 6.08
CA ARG A 546 26.67 -24.90 5.91
C ARG A 546 27.25 -25.01 4.52
N GLN A 547 28.56 -25.25 4.47
CA GLN A 547 29.24 -25.74 3.28
C GLN A 547 28.65 -27.10 2.83
N PRO A 548 28.62 -27.40 1.53
CA PRO A 548 28.07 -28.65 1.04
C PRO A 548 29.06 -29.79 1.27
N HIS A 549 28.81 -30.63 2.23
CA HIS A 549 29.43 -31.96 2.34
C HIS A 549 28.36 -33.03 2.48
N GLY A 550 28.34 -33.95 1.53
CA GLY A 550 28.05 -35.38 1.69
C GLY A 550 26.67 -35.76 2.27
N LEU A 551 25.85 -36.34 1.44
CA LEU A 551 24.68 -37.16 1.80
C LEU A 551 25.10 -38.28 2.77
N GLY A 552 24.64 -38.19 4.02
CA GLY A 552 24.67 -39.22 5.02
C GLY A 552 23.42 -39.20 5.88
N ARG A 553 22.66 -40.30 5.87
CA ARG A 553 21.49 -40.54 6.73
C ARG A 553 21.89 -40.48 8.20
N SER A 554 21.15 -39.72 9.02
CA SER A 554 20.86 -40.16 10.41
C SER A 554 19.88 -39.21 11.15
N SER A 555 18.84 -39.80 11.69
CA SER A 555 18.15 -39.62 12.98
C SER A 555 17.79 -38.21 13.46
N GLN A 556 16.51 -38.02 13.66
CA GLN A 556 15.86 -37.03 14.54
C GLN A 556 16.58 -36.97 15.90
N ARG A 557 16.99 -35.75 16.28
CA ARG A 557 17.23 -35.39 17.67
C ARG A 557 16.65 -34.04 18.02
N ASP A 558 16.00 -34.03 19.16
CA ASP A 558 15.32 -32.95 19.87
C ASP A 558 16.08 -31.62 19.91
N LEU A 559 15.40 -30.53 19.59
CA LEU A 559 15.83 -29.14 19.74
C LEU A 559 15.14 -28.54 20.99
N SER A 560 15.78 -28.64 22.13
CA SER A 560 15.47 -27.80 23.29
C SER A 560 16.76 -27.32 23.98
N GLN A 561 17.32 -26.22 23.49
CA GLN A 561 18.35 -25.46 24.23
C GLN A 561 18.01 -23.96 24.12
N GLN A 562 17.66 -23.36 25.26
CA GLN A 562 17.61 -21.91 25.45
C GLN A 562 18.96 -21.46 26.04
N GLU A 563 19.65 -20.55 25.34
CA GLU A 563 20.82 -19.85 25.89
C GLU A 563 20.41 -18.54 26.56
N SER A 564 20.85 -18.33 27.80
CA SER A 564 20.71 -17.06 28.50
C SER A 564 22.08 -16.44 28.78
N CYS A 565 22.29 -15.20 28.34
CA CYS A 565 23.48 -14.40 28.63
C CYS A 565 23.19 -13.40 29.77
N ARG A 566 24.06 -13.35 30.78
CA ARG A 566 24.06 -12.33 31.85
C ARG A 566 25.34 -11.49 31.76
N HIS A 567 25.23 -10.21 32.05
CA HIS A 567 26.36 -9.27 32.13
C HIS A 567 27.04 -9.41 33.49
N ALA A 568 28.35 -9.63 33.49
CA ALA A 568 29.20 -9.46 34.66
C ALA A 568 29.99 -8.15 34.53
N GLY A 569 30.18 -7.48 35.63
CA GLY A 569 30.58 -6.07 35.73
C GLY A 569 32.04 -5.70 35.40
N ASP A 570 32.73 -6.43 34.54
CA ASP A 570 34.16 -6.19 34.21
C ASP A 570 34.44 -6.17 32.70
N GLY A 571 33.42 -5.94 31.87
CA GLY A 571 33.59 -5.64 30.44
C GLY A 571 33.98 -6.82 29.54
N ARG A 572 33.89 -8.06 29.97
CA ARG A 572 34.12 -9.24 29.13
C ARG A 572 32.86 -10.09 28.99
N LEU A 573 32.53 -10.47 27.78
CA LEU A 573 31.42 -11.37 27.42
C LEU A 573 31.86 -12.83 27.64
N GLY A 574 31.30 -13.48 28.65
CA GLY A 574 31.44 -14.93 28.90
C GLY A 574 30.10 -15.62 28.64
N CYS A 575 30.05 -16.58 27.72
CA CYS A 575 28.92 -17.50 27.58
C CYS A 575 29.20 -18.80 28.29
N SER A 576 28.36 -19.18 29.27
CA SER A 576 28.41 -20.48 29.90
C SER A 576 27.21 -21.34 29.53
N VAL A 577 27.47 -22.57 29.12
CA VAL A 577 26.46 -23.59 28.82
C VAL A 577 26.10 -24.35 30.09
N TYR A 578 24.88 -24.22 30.56
CA TYR A 578 24.38 -24.97 31.71
C TYR A 578 23.75 -26.28 31.25
N ARG A 579 24.35 -27.43 31.61
CA ARG A 579 23.75 -28.77 31.47
C ARG A 579 22.97 -29.10 32.73
N GLN A 580 21.65 -29.10 32.69
CA GLN A 580 20.83 -29.70 33.74
C GLN A 580 20.77 -31.22 33.57
N ARG A 581 21.39 -31.96 34.49
CA ARG A 581 21.16 -33.40 34.63
C ARG A 581 19.83 -33.61 35.37
N ARG A 582 18.86 -34.20 34.72
CA ARG A 582 17.70 -34.77 35.42
C ARG A 582 18.10 -36.06 36.13
N ARG A 583 17.98 -36.10 37.46
CA ARG A 583 17.98 -37.33 38.25
C ARG A 583 16.57 -37.93 38.16
N ALA A 584 16.50 -39.18 37.78
CA ALA A 584 15.29 -40.01 37.90
C ALA A 584 15.11 -40.40 39.35
N HIS A 585 13.92 -40.20 39.92
CA HIS A 585 13.47 -40.88 41.12
C HIS A 585 12.14 -41.58 40.78
N ALA A 586 12.12 -42.89 41.11
CA ALA A 586 10.98 -43.80 40.98
C ALA A 586 10.09 -43.74 42.22
N GLY A 587 8.79 -43.75 42.01
CA GLY A 587 7.62 -44.28 42.70
C GLY A 587 7.36 -43.94 44.17
N PRO A 588 6.21 -44.33 44.76
CA PRO A 588 4.99 -44.89 44.22
C PRO A 588 3.67 -44.22 44.67
N ASP A 589 2.58 -44.59 44.06
CA ASP A 589 1.14 -44.60 44.44
C ASP A 589 0.61 -43.73 45.59
N ALA A 590 -0.42 -42.89 45.32
CA ALA A 590 -1.61 -42.71 46.16
C ALA A 590 -2.77 -42.00 45.44
N ARG A 591 -3.85 -42.66 45.38
CA ARG A 591 -5.31 -42.43 45.23
C ARG A 591 -5.83 -40.98 45.25
N LEU A 592 -6.73 -40.72 44.27
CA LEU A 592 -7.74 -39.65 44.25
C LEU A 592 -8.61 -39.61 45.52
N PRO A 593 -9.20 -38.46 45.91
CA PRO A 593 -10.55 -38.18 45.42
C PRO A 593 -10.91 -36.69 45.21
N HIS A 594 -11.88 -36.52 44.30
CA HIS A 594 -13.02 -35.61 44.26
C HIS A 594 -12.92 -34.09 44.13
N THR A 595 -13.50 -33.65 43.00
CA THR A 595 -14.48 -32.56 42.80
C THR A 595 -14.10 -31.13 43.06
N HIS A 596 -14.01 -30.35 41.97
CA HIS A 596 -14.51 -29.00 41.95
C HIS A 596 -15.18 -28.68 40.57
N SER A 597 -16.34 -28.09 40.67
CA SER A 597 -17.27 -27.70 39.66
C SER A 597 -16.68 -26.71 38.64
N LEU A 598 -16.83 -27.02 37.35
CA LEU A 598 -16.57 -26.12 36.24
C LEU A 598 -17.75 -25.18 36.06
N GLY A 599 -17.46 -23.89 35.90
CA GLY A 599 -18.44 -22.81 35.65
C GLY A 599 -19.12 -22.89 34.28
N PRO A 600 -20.12 -22.06 34.04
CA PRO A 600 -21.06 -22.21 32.90
C PRO A 600 -20.49 -22.06 31.49
N TYR A 601 -19.24 -21.70 31.33
CA TYR A 601 -18.66 -21.38 30.01
C TYR A 601 -18.13 -22.59 29.20
N GLU A 602 -17.94 -23.75 29.82
CA GLU A 602 -17.44 -24.96 29.13
C GLU A 602 -18.52 -25.90 28.62
N ARG A 603 -19.82 -25.65 28.92
CA ARG A 603 -20.92 -26.52 28.46
C ARG A 603 -21.34 -26.32 27.01
N GLN A 604 -20.96 -25.23 26.35
CA GLN A 604 -21.36 -24.97 24.96
C GLN A 604 -20.45 -25.60 23.89
N ARG A 605 -19.36 -26.25 24.25
CA ARG A 605 -18.44 -26.88 23.27
C ARG A 605 -18.63 -28.41 23.07
N ARG A 606 -19.58 -29.03 23.74
CA ARG A 606 -19.76 -30.51 23.63
C ARG A 606 -20.99 -30.99 22.88
N GLU A 607 -21.85 -30.11 22.40
CA GLU A 607 -23.10 -30.53 21.70
C GLU A 607 -23.14 -30.14 20.22
N GLY A 608 -22.07 -30.18 19.49
CA GLY A 608 -21.99 -29.87 18.07
C GLY A 608 -21.29 -30.92 17.22
N ARG A 609 -21.38 -32.21 17.55
CA ARG A 609 -20.99 -33.27 16.62
C ARG A 609 -22.24 -34.01 16.10
N THR A 610 -22.84 -33.46 15.03
CA THR A 610 -23.72 -34.22 14.17
C THR A 610 -22.98 -34.59 12.89
N ALA A 611 -23.17 -35.82 12.54
CA ALA A 611 -22.52 -36.58 11.49
C ALA A 611 -22.56 -35.91 10.11
N VAL A 612 -21.42 -35.95 9.41
CA VAL A 612 -21.32 -35.74 7.98
C VAL A 612 -21.67 -37.06 7.30
N PRO A 613 -22.64 -37.11 6.39
CA PRO A 613 -22.86 -38.29 5.59
C PRO A 613 -21.77 -38.43 4.53
N ARG A 614 -21.08 -39.56 4.50
CA ARG A 614 -20.27 -39.99 3.36
C ARG A 614 -21.17 -40.16 2.14
N VAL A 615 -20.98 -39.36 1.10
CA VAL A 615 -21.46 -39.63 -0.23
C VAL A 615 -20.35 -40.30 -1.03
N LEU A 616 -20.60 -41.53 -1.43
CA LEU A 616 -19.77 -42.31 -2.33
C LEU A 616 -19.72 -41.63 -3.71
N ALA A 617 -18.52 -41.40 -4.22
CA ALA A 617 -18.28 -41.00 -5.59
C ALA A 617 -18.59 -42.13 -6.55
N GLN A 618 -19.54 -41.92 -7.44
CA GLN A 618 -19.59 -42.60 -8.74
C GLN A 618 -19.44 -41.55 -9.82
N GLY A 619 -18.42 -41.74 -10.67
CA GLY A 619 -18.04 -40.84 -11.73
C GLY A 619 -19.08 -40.75 -12.85
N GLN A 620 -19.17 -39.56 -13.41
CA GLN A 620 -19.50 -39.35 -14.82
C GLN A 620 -19.12 -37.90 -15.19
N GLY A 621 -18.26 -37.75 -16.15
CA GLY A 621 -18.07 -36.86 -17.27
C GLY A 621 -18.26 -35.35 -17.15
N PRO A 622 -17.82 -34.57 -18.13
CA PRO A 622 -17.24 -33.26 -17.96
C PRO A 622 -18.25 -32.15 -17.65
N ALA A 623 -17.74 -31.18 -16.88
CA ALA A 623 -18.38 -29.92 -16.46
C ALA A 623 -19.16 -29.25 -17.60
N ARG A 624 -20.45 -29.07 -17.42
CA ARG A 624 -21.24 -28.11 -18.20
C ARG A 624 -20.94 -26.70 -17.70
N CYS A 625 -20.23 -25.94 -18.54
CA CYS A 625 -20.30 -24.48 -18.52
C CYS A 625 -21.78 -24.10 -18.66
N LEU A 626 -22.33 -23.39 -17.67
CA LEU A 626 -23.59 -22.69 -17.78
C LEU A 626 -23.41 -21.51 -18.76
N ALA A 627 -23.51 -21.85 -20.07
CA ALA A 627 -23.68 -20.88 -21.12
C ALA A 627 -25.14 -20.41 -21.07
N ARG A 628 -25.42 -19.24 -20.53
CA ARG A 628 -26.53 -18.45 -20.97
C ARG A 628 -26.15 -17.86 -22.30
N ALA A 629 -26.67 -18.48 -23.35
CA ALA A 629 -26.57 -18.04 -24.72
C ALA A 629 -27.12 -16.63 -24.89
N PHE A 630 -26.26 -15.68 -25.20
CA PHE A 630 -26.64 -14.56 -26.05
C PHE A 630 -26.57 -15.07 -27.49
N ARG A 631 -27.74 -15.25 -28.09
CA ARG A 631 -27.87 -15.57 -29.50
C ARG A 631 -27.28 -14.39 -30.31
N CYS A 632 -26.24 -14.64 -31.07
CA CYS A 632 -25.89 -13.86 -32.25
C CYS A 632 -26.98 -14.12 -33.30
N GLY A 633 -27.87 -13.17 -33.49
CA GLY A 633 -28.74 -13.10 -34.63
C GLY A 633 -28.06 -12.24 -35.69
N ALA A 634 -27.61 -12.89 -36.75
CA ALA A 634 -27.26 -12.21 -37.99
C ALA A 634 -28.51 -12.02 -38.85
N SER A 635 -28.48 -10.93 -39.57
CA SER A 635 -29.22 -10.62 -40.81
C SER A 635 -30.36 -9.63 -40.73
N GLY A 636 -30.25 -8.63 -41.58
CA GLY A 636 -31.37 -8.03 -42.26
C GLY A 636 -31.35 -6.50 -42.38
N ARG A 637 -30.64 -6.00 -43.37
CA ARG A 637 -30.96 -4.87 -44.29
C ARG A 637 -31.86 -3.74 -43.78
N ASP A 638 -31.31 -2.52 -43.97
CA ASP A 638 -31.94 -1.20 -43.99
C ASP A 638 -33.32 -1.09 -44.70
N PRO A 639 -34.13 -0.04 -44.39
CA PRO A 639 -33.93 1.21 -45.11
C PRO A 639 -34.13 2.53 -44.31
N ILE A 640 -33.32 3.45 -44.65
CA ILE A 640 -33.41 4.92 -44.83
C ILE A 640 -34.75 5.60 -44.45
N GLY A 641 -34.67 6.58 -43.53
CA GLY A 641 -35.64 7.65 -43.34
C GLY A 641 -35.00 8.82 -42.57
N PRO A 642 -35.39 10.08 -42.76
CA PRO A 642 -34.52 11.22 -42.93
C PRO A 642 -34.14 11.95 -41.62
N ARG A 643 -32.98 12.61 -41.67
CA ARG A 643 -32.48 13.61 -40.70
C ARG A 643 -33.38 14.85 -40.65
N PRO A 644 -33.44 15.56 -39.54
CA PRO A 644 -33.59 17.01 -39.57
C PRO A 644 -32.26 17.71 -39.31
N ASP A 645 -31.91 18.58 -40.24
CA ASP A 645 -30.95 19.66 -40.14
C ASP A 645 -31.28 20.59 -38.97
N TYR A 646 -30.28 21.02 -38.25
CA TYR A 646 -30.27 22.32 -37.58
C TYR A 646 -28.88 22.95 -37.76
N SER A 647 -28.82 23.76 -38.82
CA SER A 647 -27.84 24.83 -38.99
C SER A 647 -28.44 26.14 -38.49
N ASP A 648 -27.56 26.99 -38.02
CA ASP A 648 -27.67 28.45 -37.85
C ASP A 648 -28.50 29.00 -36.67
N ASN A 649 -27.77 29.63 -35.72
CA ASN A 649 -27.93 31.08 -35.57
C ASN A 649 -26.71 31.76 -34.94
N ALA A 650 -26.18 32.66 -35.71
CA ALA A 650 -25.08 33.56 -35.43
C ALA A 650 -25.52 34.78 -34.60
N ARG A 651 -24.55 35.29 -33.84
CA ARG A 651 -24.31 36.72 -33.52
C ARG A 651 -25.49 37.55 -33.03
N ARG A 652 -25.42 37.98 -31.76
CA ARG A 652 -25.68 39.41 -31.42
C ARG A 652 -24.77 39.88 -30.30
N ARG A 653 -24.02 40.93 -30.60
CA ARG A 653 -23.38 41.86 -29.67
C ARG A 653 -24.47 42.54 -28.84
N VAL A 654 -24.19 42.79 -27.59
CA VAL A 654 -24.71 43.96 -26.89
C VAL A 654 -23.54 44.61 -26.13
N GLN A 655 -23.27 45.84 -26.56
CA GLN A 655 -22.52 46.84 -25.78
C GLN A 655 -23.46 47.46 -24.76
N GLY A 656 -22.86 47.92 -23.65
CA GLY A 656 -23.40 49.16 -23.09
C GLY A 656 -23.65 49.17 -21.59
N THR A 657 -22.74 49.77 -20.88
CA THR A 657 -22.90 50.83 -19.86
C THR A 657 -23.67 50.54 -18.56
N GLY A 658 -22.96 50.87 -17.48
CA GLY A 658 -23.50 51.14 -16.18
C GLY A 658 -22.55 50.69 -15.09
#